data_3635dc0121bffae53b354511b4ed4ba2
#
_entry.id   3635dc0121bffae53b354511b4ed4ba2
#
_cell.length_a   1.000
_cell.length_b   1.000
_cell.length_c   1.000
_cell.angle_alpha   90.00
_cell.angle_beta   90.00
_cell.angle_gamma   90.00
#
_symmetry.space_group_name_H-M   'P 1'
#
loop_
_entity.id
_entity.type
_entity.pdbx_description
1 polymer ?
#
loop_
_entity_poly.entity_id
_entity_poly.type
_entity_poly.pdbx_seq_one_letter_code
_entity_poly.pdbx_strand_id
1 'polypeptide(L)'
;MDPRLSRAHGALAGLALGDALGMPTQAMSPQQIRSVYGTITGLVDGDASQPYAPGMPAGSVTDDTEQALLIASLLIRGRGSSSGHVALNAVEFAHALLAWEDSMIERGSLDLLGPSTKAALERVRAGEDPLTVGGEGTTNGAAMRVTPIGIAVSTEDPEAFAKAVWSSCRVTHATRQGFQSAALVAAAVSMGINAARSPSLDLRSLLWKAVTYVDSLPERGAWTPDPDVIAATRKAMQLAVNPASSSLECLVEQVGTSVASAHAIPMAFALLARDPSPRALLDAANIGGDTDTIGAIAGAILGAVLGVEVLPADSLSMIEEVSHLGLSSVAGDLLELRDQALVGPSDAAPEVSRGVTSPKEPAPTSSPASPAGRVVLMGQILVDLAVRGEALPSPGGDVWAIDEGMHVGGGFNALMAARRMGAEAVSLSPIGDGPYASLIQAALTREGITDLGPRVTGIDNGFCIAFTDRTGERTFISTKGAETMAPASAWADFVRTMHPGDVLYVDGYLMDHPANREAAEAALRVLPEGVHVLLDVSPVIGIPEGLPSDDVIVSMNHREAQEVAHRSGDASIRNRALQPREAARGVLAELDRPVLVRAGAEGAYFVRPTGTAPNARNEDVIHIPTPHIEAIDTNGAGDAHSGVLAASLAQGIPTERALLLANCAGALSATAVGPASCPTREEIEAAADALEASDDEE
;
A
#
# COMPACT_ATOMS: atom_id res chain seq x y z
N MET A 1 -5.83 -35.41 -6.89
CA MET A 1 -6.69 -34.23 -6.67
C MET A 1 -6.13 -33.07 -7.49
N ASP A 2 -6.97 -32.18 -8.01
CA ASP A 2 -6.47 -30.93 -8.60
C ASP A 2 -5.60 -30.20 -7.58
N PRO A 3 -4.37 -29.76 -7.90
CA PRO A 3 -3.49 -29.08 -6.95
C PRO A 3 -4.10 -27.82 -6.32
N ARG A 4 -4.96 -27.10 -7.04
CA ARG A 4 -5.66 -25.94 -6.49
C ARG A 4 -6.75 -26.36 -5.49
N LEU A 5 -7.48 -27.43 -5.81
CA LEU A 5 -8.48 -27.98 -4.90
C LEU A 5 -7.83 -28.58 -3.65
N SER A 6 -6.68 -29.27 -3.78
CA SER A 6 -5.91 -29.76 -2.64
C SER A 6 -5.50 -28.63 -1.71
N ARG A 7 -5.08 -27.48 -2.25
CA ARG A 7 -4.67 -26.32 -1.45
C ARG A 7 -5.85 -25.56 -0.84
N ALA A 8 -6.96 -25.41 -1.57
CA ALA A 8 -8.18 -24.79 -1.03
C ALA A 8 -8.79 -25.66 0.08
N HIS A 9 -8.86 -26.98 -0.13
CA HIS A 9 -9.26 -27.93 0.91
C HIS A 9 -8.25 -27.91 2.07
N GLY A 10 -6.96 -27.89 1.77
CA GLY A 10 -5.90 -27.76 2.76
C GLY A 10 -6.02 -26.52 3.63
N ALA A 11 -6.44 -25.37 3.06
CA ALA A 11 -6.66 -24.14 3.82
C ALA A 11 -7.78 -24.29 4.86
N LEU A 12 -8.93 -24.84 4.50
CA LEU A 12 -10.04 -25.07 5.44
C LEU A 12 -9.73 -26.21 6.43
N ALA A 13 -9.13 -27.30 5.95
CA ALA A 13 -8.74 -28.42 6.79
C ALA A 13 -7.63 -28.05 7.78
N GLY A 14 -6.66 -27.23 7.35
CA GLY A 14 -5.62 -26.71 8.20
C GLY A 14 -6.14 -25.74 9.26
N LEU A 15 -7.07 -24.85 8.88
CA LEU A 15 -7.79 -23.99 9.81
C LEU A 15 -8.45 -24.82 10.91
N ALA A 16 -9.29 -25.79 10.55
CA ALA A 16 -9.99 -26.66 11.50
C ALA A 16 -9.06 -27.50 12.36
N LEU A 17 -7.92 -27.96 11.78
CA LEU A 17 -6.93 -28.72 12.55
C LEU A 17 -6.20 -27.84 13.57
N GLY A 18 -5.81 -26.63 13.19
CA GLY A 18 -5.13 -25.69 14.08
C GLY A 18 -6.02 -25.26 15.23
N ASP A 19 -7.28 -24.93 14.92
CA ASP A 19 -8.35 -24.64 15.87
C ASP A 19 -8.57 -25.80 16.87
N ALA A 20 -8.85 -27.01 16.38
CA ALA A 20 -9.08 -28.19 17.22
C ALA A 20 -7.87 -28.62 18.06
N LEU A 21 -6.64 -28.34 17.62
CA LEU A 21 -5.41 -28.56 18.40
C LEU A 21 -5.24 -27.52 19.52
N GLY A 22 -5.63 -26.26 19.26
CA GLY A 22 -5.51 -25.15 20.20
C GLY A 22 -6.66 -25.07 21.21
N MET A 23 -7.87 -25.53 20.85
CA MET A 23 -9.09 -25.50 21.67
C MET A 23 -8.85 -25.99 23.12
N PRO A 24 -8.17 -27.11 23.39
CA PRO A 24 -7.96 -27.58 24.75
C PRO A 24 -7.09 -26.68 25.62
N THR A 25 -6.27 -25.83 25.00
CA THR A 25 -5.26 -25.00 25.69
C THR A 25 -5.53 -23.51 25.63
N GLN A 26 -6.61 -23.11 24.98
CA GLN A 26 -7.10 -21.74 24.84
C GLN A 26 -7.16 -21.03 26.20
N ALA A 27 -6.65 -19.81 26.27
CA ALA A 27 -6.56 -18.97 27.47
C ALA A 27 -5.74 -19.56 28.65
N MET A 28 -5.00 -20.64 28.44
CA MET A 28 -4.07 -21.19 29.43
C MET A 28 -2.67 -20.60 29.28
N SER A 29 -1.96 -20.45 30.40
CA SER A 29 -0.52 -20.17 30.36
C SER A 29 0.27 -21.43 29.97
N PRO A 30 1.50 -21.31 29.44
CA PRO A 30 2.34 -22.48 29.13
C PRO A 30 2.60 -23.40 30.34
N GLN A 31 2.55 -22.84 31.56
CA GLN A 31 2.71 -23.63 32.80
C GLN A 31 1.45 -24.46 33.10
N GLN A 32 0.26 -23.88 32.90
CA GLN A 32 -1.00 -24.59 33.06
C GLN A 32 -1.11 -25.73 32.04
N ILE A 33 -0.79 -25.46 30.75
CA ILE A 33 -0.76 -26.49 29.70
C ILE A 33 0.14 -27.67 30.12
N ARG A 34 1.39 -27.39 30.55
CA ARG A 34 2.30 -28.42 31.00
C ARG A 34 1.78 -29.17 32.21
N SER A 35 1.06 -28.52 33.11
CA SER A 35 0.51 -29.14 34.32
C SER A 35 -0.65 -30.07 34.02
N VAL A 36 -1.53 -29.69 33.06
CA VAL A 36 -2.77 -30.41 32.74
C VAL A 36 -2.50 -31.51 31.71
N TYR A 37 -1.84 -31.14 30.61
CA TYR A 37 -1.66 -32.00 29.43
C TYR A 37 -0.22 -32.53 29.25
N GLY A 38 0.76 -31.98 29.95
CA GLY A 38 2.16 -32.19 29.62
C GLY A 38 2.56 -31.43 28.37
N THR A 39 2.63 -32.12 27.24
CA THR A 39 2.86 -31.53 25.91
C THR A 39 1.77 -32.01 24.98
N ILE A 40 1.08 -31.09 24.31
CA ILE A 40 0.12 -31.41 23.27
C ILE A 40 0.87 -31.98 22.07
N THR A 41 0.55 -33.19 21.66
CA THR A 41 1.15 -33.91 20.52
C THR A 41 0.11 -34.38 19.48
N GLY A 42 -1.16 -34.06 19.69
CA GLY A 42 -2.30 -34.42 18.87
C GLY A 42 -3.59 -33.89 19.46
N LEU A 43 -4.72 -34.24 18.88
CA LEU A 43 -6.04 -33.86 19.35
C LEU A 43 -6.32 -34.50 20.71
N VAL A 44 -6.80 -33.71 21.69
CA VAL A 44 -7.16 -34.15 23.03
C VAL A 44 -8.45 -33.48 23.48
N ASP A 45 -9.15 -34.09 24.46
CA ASP A 45 -10.34 -33.51 25.06
C ASP A 45 -10.00 -32.24 25.87
N GLY A 46 -10.93 -31.26 25.88
CA GLY A 46 -10.84 -30.11 26.78
C GLY A 46 -10.92 -30.57 28.25
N ASP A 47 -9.92 -30.21 29.08
CA ASP A 47 -9.94 -30.52 30.51
C ASP A 47 -11.08 -29.77 31.21
N ALA A 48 -11.59 -30.33 32.30
CA ALA A 48 -12.64 -29.73 33.11
C ALA A 48 -12.28 -28.33 33.68
N SER A 49 -10.99 -27.99 33.76
CA SER A 49 -10.50 -26.67 34.18
C SER A 49 -10.38 -25.65 33.03
N GLN A 50 -10.61 -26.06 31.79
CA GLN A 50 -10.57 -25.20 30.62
C GLN A 50 -11.71 -24.18 30.66
N PRO A 51 -11.46 -22.85 30.55
CA PRO A 51 -12.47 -21.84 30.83
C PRO A 51 -13.56 -21.74 29.75
N TYR A 52 -13.28 -22.09 28.49
CA TYR A 52 -14.20 -21.92 27.35
C TYR A 52 -14.69 -23.24 26.75
N ALA A 53 -13.90 -24.28 26.82
CA ALA A 53 -14.17 -25.58 26.21
C ALA A 53 -14.11 -26.76 27.22
N PRO A 54 -14.67 -26.65 28.44
CA PRO A 54 -14.55 -27.73 29.45
C PRO A 54 -15.29 -28.99 28.97
N GLY A 55 -14.55 -30.10 28.83
CA GLY A 55 -15.08 -31.38 28.41
C GLY A 55 -15.46 -31.47 26.94
N MET A 56 -15.10 -30.50 26.07
CA MET A 56 -15.27 -30.63 24.62
C MET A 56 -14.45 -31.81 24.09
N PRO A 57 -15.04 -32.70 23.26
CA PRO A 57 -14.34 -33.83 22.70
C PRO A 57 -13.15 -33.45 21.81
N ALA A 58 -12.12 -34.29 21.78
CA ALA A 58 -11.03 -34.18 20.83
C ALA A 58 -11.56 -34.10 19.37
N GLY A 59 -11.07 -33.14 18.60
CA GLY A 59 -11.56 -32.90 17.25
C GLY A 59 -12.74 -31.91 17.13
N SER A 60 -13.22 -31.38 18.27
CA SER A 60 -14.16 -30.24 18.23
C SER A 60 -13.45 -28.99 17.74
N VAL A 61 -14.16 -28.19 16.96
CA VAL A 61 -13.73 -26.85 16.51
C VAL A 61 -14.45 -25.77 17.32
N THR A 62 -13.94 -24.54 17.27
CA THR A 62 -14.44 -23.39 18.00
C THR A 62 -15.08 -22.37 17.06
N ASP A 63 -15.27 -21.14 17.51
CA ASP A 63 -15.81 -20.04 16.73
C ASP A 63 -14.92 -19.65 15.52
N ASP A 64 -13.63 -19.92 15.57
CA ASP A 64 -12.69 -19.72 14.45
C ASP A 64 -13.17 -20.43 13.17
N THR A 65 -13.39 -21.74 13.27
CA THR A 65 -13.82 -22.55 12.11
C THR A 65 -15.31 -22.32 11.79
N GLU A 66 -16.18 -22.26 12.80
CA GLU A 66 -17.61 -22.09 12.58
C GLU A 66 -17.93 -20.75 11.90
N GLN A 67 -17.31 -19.64 12.31
CA GLN A 67 -17.51 -18.32 11.68
C GLN A 67 -16.86 -18.25 10.29
N ALA A 68 -15.73 -18.94 10.05
CA ALA A 68 -15.18 -19.06 8.71
C ALA A 68 -16.16 -19.77 7.77
N LEU A 69 -16.77 -20.88 8.19
CA LEU A 69 -17.77 -21.59 7.39
C LEU A 69 -19.07 -20.78 7.21
N LEU A 70 -19.42 -19.94 8.18
CA LEU A 70 -20.50 -18.97 8.03
C LEU A 70 -20.21 -17.99 6.88
N ILE A 71 -19.01 -17.41 6.84
CA ILE A 71 -18.58 -16.57 5.71
C ILE A 71 -18.60 -17.35 4.39
N ALA A 72 -18.08 -18.56 4.36
CA ALA A 72 -18.14 -19.41 3.16
C ALA A 72 -19.57 -19.61 2.66
N SER A 73 -20.49 -19.91 3.56
CA SER A 73 -21.91 -20.12 3.22
C SER A 73 -22.57 -18.87 2.65
N LEU A 74 -22.24 -17.68 3.18
CA LEU A 74 -22.76 -16.41 2.68
C LEU A 74 -22.20 -16.10 1.28
N LEU A 75 -20.91 -16.32 1.05
CA LEU A 75 -20.30 -16.14 -0.27
C LEU A 75 -20.91 -17.06 -1.32
N ILE A 76 -21.08 -18.34 -0.99
CA ILE A 76 -21.65 -19.35 -1.89
C ILE A 76 -23.11 -19.04 -2.21
N ARG A 77 -23.92 -18.61 -1.23
CA ARG A 77 -25.31 -18.18 -1.44
C ARG A 77 -25.43 -16.91 -2.27
N GLY A 78 -24.47 -15.99 -2.14
CA GLY A 78 -24.39 -14.76 -2.94
C GLY A 78 -24.01 -14.97 -4.41
N ARG A 79 -23.76 -16.21 -4.84
CA ARG A 79 -23.45 -16.61 -6.22
C ARG A 79 -24.53 -16.12 -7.20
N GLY A 80 -24.15 -15.34 -8.19
CA GLY A 80 -25.09 -14.80 -9.18
C GLY A 80 -25.62 -13.39 -8.91
N SER A 81 -25.16 -12.71 -7.86
CA SER A 81 -25.41 -11.28 -7.69
C SER A 81 -24.76 -10.48 -8.83
N SER A 82 -25.52 -9.55 -9.42
CA SER A 82 -25.19 -8.84 -10.66
C SER A 82 -23.99 -7.88 -10.61
N SER A 83 -23.23 -7.88 -9.51
CA SER A 83 -22.08 -6.97 -9.31
C SER A 83 -20.75 -7.50 -9.82
N GLY A 84 -20.64 -8.75 -10.25
CA GLY A 84 -19.40 -9.35 -10.76
C GLY A 84 -18.24 -9.50 -9.75
N HIS A 85 -18.41 -9.02 -8.51
CA HIS A 85 -17.39 -9.08 -7.48
C HIS A 85 -17.81 -9.93 -6.28
N VAL A 86 -16.89 -10.73 -5.76
CA VAL A 86 -17.07 -11.53 -4.54
C VAL A 86 -16.94 -10.61 -3.33
N ALA A 87 -18.04 -10.28 -2.65
CA ALA A 87 -18.03 -9.50 -1.42
C ALA A 87 -19.24 -9.87 -0.53
N LEU A 88 -19.06 -9.76 0.78
CA LEU A 88 -20.13 -9.99 1.74
C LEU A 88 -21.07 -8.78 1.82
N ASN A 89 -22.37 -9.07 1.98
CA ASN A 89 -23.33 -8.06 2.44
C ASN A 89 -23.15 -7.86 3.95
N ALA A 90 -22.77 -6.65 4.36
CA ALA A 90 -22.44 -6.36 5.76
C ALA A 90 -23.63 -6.52 6.71
N VAL A 91 -24.83 -6.15 6.29
CA VAL A 91 -26.05 -6.29 7.11
C VAL A 91 -26.42 -7.76 7.28
N GLU A 92 -26.39 -8.53 6.19
CA GLU A 92 -26.64 -9.98 6.23
C GLU A 92 -25.61 -10.69 7.11
N PHE A 93 -24.34 -10.30 7.00
CA PHE A 93 -23.26 -10.87 7.81
C PHE A 93 -23.42 -10.55 9.29
N ALA A 94 -23.78 -9.32 9.66
CA ALA A 94 -24.08 -8.95 11.05
C ALA A 94 -25.19 -9.81 11.63
N HIS A 95 -26.31 -9.95 10.91
CA HIS A 95 -27.42 -10.79 11.34
C HIS A 95 -27.05 -12.28 11.43
N ALA A 96 -26.22 -12.76 10.52
CA ALA A 96 -25.77 -14.14 10.54
C ALA A 96 -24.86 -14.44 11.76
N LEU A 97 -24.00 -13.50 12.15
CA LEU A 97 -23.19 -13.62 13.37
C LEU A 97 -24.05 -13.60 14.65
N LEU A 98 -25.09 -12.74 14.70
CA LEU A 98 -26.02 -12.71 15.82
C LEU A 98 -26.78 -14.03 15.94
N ALA A 99 -27.28 -14.56 14.82
CA ALA A 99 -28.01 -15.85 14.80
C ALA A 99 -27.08 -17.02 15.18
N TRP A 100 -25.79 -16.95 14.79
CA TRP A 100 -24.78 -17.92 15.20
C TRP A 100 -24.56 -17.88 16.74
N GLU A 101 -24.37 -16.68 17.33
CA GLU A 101 -24.22 -16.54 18.78
C GLU A 101 -25.43 -17.08 19.53
N ASP A 102 -26.66 -16.75 19.10
CA ASP A 102 -27.90 -17.24 19.72
C ASP A 102 -27.94 -18.78 19.68
N SER A 103 -27.55 -19.40 18.56
CA SER A 103 -27.45 -20.86 18.44
C SER A 103 -26.37 -21.47 19.36
N MET A 104 -25.22 -20.80 19.55
CA MET A 104 -24.19 -21.26 20.48
C MET A 104 -24.67 -21.22 21.92
N ILE A 105 -25.39 -20.17 22.32
CA ILE A 105 -26.01 -20.04 23.64
C ILE A 105 -27.05 -21.16 23.87
N GLU A 106 -27.90 -21.42 22.87
CA GLU A 106 -28.88 -22.50 22.93
C GLU A 106 -28.24 -23.89 23.09
N ARG A 107 -27.10 -24.11 22.47
CA ARG A 107 -26.29 -25.34 22.60
C ARG A 107 -25.54 -25.42 23.95
N GLY A 108 -25.55 -24.37 24.76
CA GLY A 108 -24.88 -24.29 26.04
C GLY A 108 -23.34 -24.12 25.91
N SER A 109 -22.87 -23.64 24.79
CA SER A 109 -21.45 -23.34 24.59
C SER A 109 -21.00 -22.16 25.48
N LEU A 110 -19.80 -22.24 26.01
CA LEU A 110 -19.13 -21.13 26.69
C LEU A 110 -18.20 -20.36 25.74
N ASP A 111 -17.92 -20.93 24.57
CA ASP A 111 -17.15 -20.33 23.50
C ASP A 111 -18.08 -19.49 22.60
N LEU A 112 -18.07 -18.19 22.86
CA LEU A 112 -18.96 -17.22 22.24
C LEU A 112 -18.13 -16.18 21.45
N LEU A 113 -18.81 -15.11 21.02
CA LEU A 113 -18.16 -14.01 20.28
C LEU A 113 -17.00 -13.39 21.08
N GLY A 114 -15.85 -13.23 20.44
CA GLY A 114 -14.73 -12.47 20.97
C GLY A 114 -15.07 -10.99 21.26
N PRO A 115 -14.25 -10.30 22.10
CA PRO A 115 -14.66 -9.03 22.72
C PRO A 115 -15.00 -7.92 21.71
N SER A 116 -14.21 -7.74 20.62
CA SER A 116 -14.49 -6.73 19.60
C SER A 116 -15.74 -7.06 18.80
N THR A 117 -15.94 -8.32 18.43
CA THR A 117 -17.13 -8.78 17.70
C THR A 117 -18.38 -8.59 18.56
N LYS A 118 -18.31 -8.99 19.84
CA LYS A 118 -19.42 -8.84 20.79
C LYS A 118 -19.80 -7.38 20.97
N ALA A 119 -18.85 -6.50 21.25
CA ALA A 119 -19.10 -5.08 21.44
C ALA A 119 -19.80 -4.44 20.21
N ALA A 120 -19.35 -4.76 19.00
CA ALA A 120 -19.97 -4.26 17.78
C ALA A 120 -21.41 -4.80 17.59
N LEU A 121 -21.62 -6.09 17.82
CA LEU A 121 -22.94 -6.71 17.59
C LEU A 121 -23.97 -6.37 18.69
N GLU A 122 -23.55 -6.08 19.92
CA GLU A 122 -24.44 -5.52 20.94
C GLU A 122 -25.01 -4.16 20.50
N ARG A 123 -24.20 -3.32 19.83
CA ARG A 123 -24.66 -2.05 19.24
C ARG A 123 -25.63 -2.29 18.08
N VAL A 124 -25.39 -3.31 17.24
CA VAL A 124 -26.35 -3.70 16.20
C VAL A 124 -27.68 -4.17 16.81
N ARG A 125 -27.66 -4.97 17.88
CA ARG A 125 -28.88 -5.38 18.64
C ARG A 125 -29.63 -4.17 19.23
N ALA A 126 -28.89 -3.11 19.58
CA ALA A 126 -29.49 -1.84 20.03
C ALA A 126 -30.04 -0.97 18.90
N GLY A 127 -29.94 -1.39 17.64
CA GLY A 127 -30.47 -0.73 16.45
C GLY A 127 -29.53 0.22 15.75
N GLU A 128 -28.21 0.19 16.05
CA GLU A 128 -27.20 0.95 15.32
C GLU A 128 -26.89 0.31 13.95
N ASP A 129 -26.46 1.12 12.99
CA ASP A 129 -26.10 0.66 11.64
C ASP A 129 -24.87 -0.27 11.69
N PRO A 130 -24.97 -1.53 11.20
CA PRO A 130 -23.84 -2.45 11.11
C PRO A 130 -22.59 -1.91 10.42
N LEU A 131 -22.73 -0.89 9.57
CA LEU A 131 -21.60 -0.28 8.85
C LEU A 131 -20.80 0.72 9.70
N THR A 132 -21.28 1.10 10.88
CA THR A 132 -20.67 2.14 11.73
C THR A 132 -20.16 1.63 13.08
N VAL A 133 -20.50 0.41 13.48
CA VAL A 133 -20.23 -0.12 14.83
C VAL A 133 -18.84 -0.72 15.03
N GLY A 134 -18.15 -1.10 13.97
CA GLY A 134 -16.86 -1.82 14.04
C GLY A 134 -15.61 -0.98 14.31
N GLY A 135 -15.76 0.34 14.52
CA GLY A 135 -14.63 1.31 14.55
C GLY A 135 -13.63 1.16 15.71
N GLU A 136 -13.87 0.26 16.66
CA GLU A 136 -13.01 0.03 17.84
C GLU A 136 -12.41 -1.38 17.89
N GLY A 137 -12.70 -2.24 16.89
CA GLY A 137 -12.29 -3.64 16.90
C GLY A 137 -10.83 -3.84 16.47
N THR A 138 -9.95 -4.16 17.42
CA THR A 138 -8.51 -4.40 17.21
C THR A 138 -8.07 -5.84 17.53
N THR A 139 -9.02 -6.72 17.88
CA THR A 139 -8.74 -8.14 18.10
C THR A 139 -8.65 -8.93 16.78
N ASN A 140 -8.24 -10.19 16.86
CA ASN A 140 -8.00 -11.05 15.70
C ASN A 140 -9.25 -11.68 15.05
N GLY A 141 -10.46 -11.40 15.59
CA GLY A 141 -11.70 -12.02 15.11
C GLY A 141 -12.03 -11.80 13.63
N ALA A 142 -11.51 -10.75 12.99
CA ALA A 142 -11.61 -10.61 11.54
C ALA A 142 -10.66 -11.55 10.77
N ALA A 143 -9.47 -11.80 11.32
CA ALA A 143 -8.44 -12.62 10.69
C ALA A 143 -8.74 -14.13 10.79
N MET A 144 -9.24 -14.58 11.94
CA MET A 144 -9.54 -16.00 12.21
C MET A 144 -10.50 -16.59 11.18
N ARG A 145 -11.51 -15.80 10.77
CA ARG A 145 -12.60 -16.26 9.88
C ARG A 145 -12.44 -15.89 8.40
N VAL A 146 -11.34 -15.23 8.00
CA VAL A 146 -11.18 -14.66 6.64
C VAL A 146 -10.75 -15.67 5.56
N THR A 147 -10.34 -16.88 5.95
CA THR A 147 -9.83 -17.92 5.04
C THR A 147 -10.70 -18.14 3.79
N PRO A 148 -12.04 -18.19 3.85
CA PRO A 148 -12.90 -18.32 2.67
C PRO A 148 -12.76 -17.18 1.67
N ILE A 149 -12.51 -15.95 2.13
CA ILE A 149 -12.21 -14.81 1.25
C ILE A 149 -10.90 -15.07 0.48
N GLY A 150 -9.84 -15.54 1.18
CA GLY A 150 -8.57 -15.90 0.55
C GLY A 150 -8.70 -17.01 -0.49
N ILE A 151 -9.63 -17.96 -0.29
CA ILE A 151 -9.92 -19.01 -1.27
C ILE A 151 -10.69 -18.44 -2.48
N ALA A 152 -11.76 -17.66 -2.23
CA ALA A 152 -12.68 -17.19 -3.26
C ALA A 152 -12.15 -16.01 -4.09
N VAL A 153 -11.16 -15.26 -3.60
CA VAL A 153 -10.66 -14.04 -4.26
C VAL A 153 -9.15 -14.10 -4.52
N SER A 154 -8.76 -13.77 -5.76
CA SER A 154 -7.35 -13.76 -6.16
C SER A 154 -6.66 -12.45 -5.74
N THR A 155 -5.39 -12.55 -5.32
CA THR A 155 -4.50 -11.38 -5.13
C THR A 155 -4.03 -10.76 -6.44
N GLU A 156 -4.40 -11.30 -7.60
CA GLU A 156 -4.08 -10.75 -8.92
C GLU A 156 -4.85 -9.45 -9.21
N ASP A 157 -5.99 -9.22 -8.54
CA ASP A 157 -6.72 -7.95 -8.53
C ASP A 157 -6.70 -7.36 -7.11
N PRO A 158 -5.79 -6.41 -6.83
CA PRO A 158 -5.62 -5.85 -5.49
C PRO A 158 -6.85 -5.07 -4.98
N GLU A 159 -7.60 -4.42 -5.87
CA GLU A 159 -8.79 -3.65 -5.49
C GLU A 159 -9.95 -4.58 -5.13
N ALA A 160 -10.26 -5.57 -5.97
CA ALA A 160 -11.27 -6.58 -5.68
C ALA A 160 -10.93 -7.35 -4.40
N PHE A 161 -9.65 -7.71 -4.22
CA PHE A 161 -9.16 -8.36 -3.02
C PHE A 161 -9.37 -7.50 -1.77
N ALA A 162 -8.90 -6.25 -1.76
CA ALA A 162 -9.04 -5.35 -0.63
C ALA A 162 -10.52 -5.07 -0.30
N LYS A 163 -11.38 -4.92 -1.31
CA LYS A 163 -12.82 -4.74 -1.14
C LYS A 163 -13.49 -5.98 -0.52
N ALA A 164 -13.12 -7.18 -0.95
CA ALA A 164 -13.66 -8.42 -0.39
C ALA A 164 -13.23 -8.62 1.07
N VAL A 165 -11.96 -8.42 1.40
CA VAL A 165 -11.46 -8.46 2.78
C VAL A 165 -12.16 -7.42 3.63
N TRP A 166 -12.26 -6.17 3.16
CA TRP A 166 -12.95 -5.11 3.89
C TRP A 166 -14.41 -5.44 4.18
N SER A 167 -15.12 -6.07 3.25
CA SER A 167 -16.50 -6.50 3.46
C SER A 167 -16.66 -7.51 4.60
N SER A 168 -15.65 -8.34 4.87
CA SER A 168 -15.64 -9.35 5.93
C SER A 168 -15.25 -8.82 7.31
N CYS A 169 -14.49 -7.73 7.38
CA CYS A 169 -14.00 -7.20 8.66
C CYS A 169 -14.76 -5.95 9.15
N ARG A 170 -15.27 -5.09 8.25
CA ARG A 170 -15.81 -3.76 8.58
C ARG A 170 -16.96 -3.73 9.61
N VAL A 171 -17.75 -4.81 9.71
CA VAL A 171 -18.88 -4.87 10.64
C VAL A 171 -18.43 -4.88 12.09
N THR A 172 -17.32 -5.56 12.39
CA THR A 172 -16.86 -5.80 13.76
C THR A 172 -15.45 -5.28 14.03
N HIS A 173 -14.64 -5.08 12.98
CA HIS A 173 -13.23 -4.69 13.05
C HIS A 173 -12.92 -3.66 11.94
N ALA A 174 -13.66 -2.55 11.94
CA ALA A 174 -13.49 -1.46 10.98
C ALA A 174 -12.29 -0.56 11.34
N THR A 175 -11.21 -1.14 11.87
CA THR A 175 -9.97 -0.47 12.21
C THR A 175 -8.86 -0.83 11.22
N ARG A 176 -7.77 -0.05 11.20
CA ARG A 176 -6.57 -0.36 10.43
C ARG A 176 -6.04 -1.76 10.79
N GLN A 177 -5.94 -2.09 12.09
CA GLN A 177 -5.47 -3.39 12.57
C GLN A 177 -6.41 -4.54 12.15
N GLY A 178 -7.72 -4.32 12.20
CA GLY A 178 -8.71 -5.31 11.75
C GLY A 178 -8.57 -5.61 10.26
N PHE A 179 -8.38 -4.59 9.43
CA PHE A 179 -8.14 -4.78 7.99
C PHE A 179 -6.80 -5.44 7.71
N GLN A 180 -5.70 -4.95 8.30
CA GLN A 180 -4.35 -5.51 8.09
C GLN A 180 -4.29 -6.99 8.49
N SER A 181 -4.86 -7.34 9.64
CA SER A 181 -4.88 -8.71 10.15
C SER A 181 -5.61 -9.67 9.19
N ALA A 182 -6.82 -9.31 8.78
CA ALA A 182 -7.60 -10.10 7.83
C ALA A 182 -6.92 -10.18 6.45
N ALA A 183 -6.37 -9.06 5.96
CA ALA A 183 -5.69 -9.02 4.67
C ALA A 183 -4.44 -9.90 4.64
N LEU A 184 -3.63 -9.93 5.72
CA LEU A 184 -2.44 -10.79 5.82
C LEU A 184 -2.78 -12.27 5.69
N VAL A 185 -3.79 -12.74 6.41
CA VAL A 185 -4.22 -14.14 6.35
C VAL A 185 -4.82 -14.47 4.98
N ALA A 186 -5.76 -13.65 4.49
CA ALA A 186 -6.39 -13.86 3.19
C ALA A 186 -5.38 -13.82 2.04
N ALA A 187 -4.39 -12.93 2.07
CA ALA A 187 -3.34 -12.83 1.06
C ALA A 187 -2.44 -14.07 1.05
N ALA A 188 -2.00 -14.54 2.22
CA ALA A 188 -1.19 -15.75 2.33
C ALA A 188 -1.94 -16.99 1.80
N VAL A 189 -3.22 -17.14 2.14
CA VAL A 189 -4.08 -18.21 1.63
C VAL A 189 -4.25 -18.09 0.10
N SER A 190 -4.61 -16.92 -0.40
CA SER A 190 -4.84 -16.69 -1.84
C SER A 190 -3.59 -16.93 -2.68
N MET A 191 -2.43 -16.45 -2.23
CA MET A 191 -1.14 -16.70 -2.88
C MET A 191 -0.73 -18.16 -2.81
N GLY A 192 -1.03 -18.86 -1.71
CA GLY A 192 -0.83 -20.29 -1.57
C GLY A 192 -1.56 -21.07 -2.66
N ILE A 193 -2.83 -20.78 -2.90
CA ILE A 193 -3.65 -21.43 -3.94
C ILE A 193 -3.11 -21.09 -5.34
N ASN A 194 -2.72 -19.82 -5.60
CA ASN A 194 -2.13 -19.43 -6.88
C ASN A 194 -0.78 -20.12 -7.14
N ALA A 195 0.01 -20.37 -6.11
CA ALA A 195 1.31 -21.06 -6.22
C ALA A 195 1.19 -22.53 -6.67
N ALA A 196 -0.01 -23.11 -6.73
CA ALA A 196 -0.22 -24.41 -7.40
C ALA A 196 0.27 -24.42 -8.86
N ARG A 197 0.37 -23.25 -9.49
CA ARG A 197 0.89 -23.05 -10.85
C ARG A 197 2.41 -22.85 -10.92
N SER A 198 3.10 -22.72 -9.78
CA SER A 198 4.55 -22.44 -9.70
C SER A 198 5.20 -23.22 -8.55
N PRO A 199 5.66 -24.44 -8.78
CA PRO A 199 6.13 -25.36 -7.72
C PRO A 199 7.40 -24.92 -6.97
N SER A 200 8.05 -23.82 -7.33
CA SER A 200 9.32 -23.36 -6.74
C SER A 200 9.17 -22.40 -5.57
N LEU A 201 7.96 -22.02 -5.18
CA LEU A 201 7.74 -21.06 -4.09
C LEU A 201 7.64 -21.80 -2.74
N ASP A 202 8.63 -21.57 -1.86
CA ASP A 202 8.61 -22.07 -0.49
C ASP A 202 7.71 -21.23 0.43
N LEU A 203 7.27 -21.82 1.54
CA LEU A 203 6.34 -21.18 2.48
C LEU A 203 6.90 -19.87 3.06
N ARG A 204 8.18 -19.83 3.45
CA ARG A 204 8.79 -18.62 4.02
C ARG A 204 8.79 -17.45 3.04
N SER A 205 9.20 -17.71 1.81
CA SER A 205 9.15 -16.70 0.73
C SER A 205 7.73 -16.21 0.46
N LEU A 206 6.73 -17.10 0.55
CA LEU A 206 5.33 -16.73 0.38
C LEU A 206 4.85 -15.83 1.51
N LEU A 207 5.20 -16.11 2.77
CA LEU A 207 4.85 -15.27 3.91
C LEU A 207 5.37 -13.84 3.73
N TRP A 208 6.64 -13.68 3.32
CA TRP A 208 7.23 -12.36 3.04
C TRP A 208 6.51 -11.65 1.89
N LYS A 209 6.13 -12.36 0.84
CA LYS A 209 5.34 -11.80 -0.27
C LYS A 209 3.96 -11.36 0.19
N ALA A 210 3.29 -12.13 1.05
CA ALA A 210 1.98 -11.75 1.59
C ALA A 210 2.07 -10.47 2.44
N VAL A 211 3.09 -10.35 3.30
CA VAL A 211 3.34 -9.15 4.10
C VAL A 211 3.60 -7.93 3.21
N THR A 212 4.46 -8.08 2.19
CA THR A 212 4.76 -6.99 1.25
C THR A 212 3.53 -6.59 0.43
N TYR A 213 2.73 -7.55 0.01
CA TYR A 213 1.51 -7.30 -0.75
C TYR A 213 0.48 -6.51 0.08
N VAL A 214 0.23 -6.92 1.32
CA VAL A 214 -0.75 -6.23 2.18
C VAL A 214 -0.29 -4.82 2.53
N ASP A 215 0.99 -4.63 2.77
CA ASP A 215 1.60 -3.31 2.96
C ASP A 215 1.45 -2.38 1.73
N SER A 216 1.24 -2.95 0.57
CA SER A 216 1.00 -2.21 -0.67
C SER A 216 -0.47 -1.89 -0.95
N LEU A 217 -1.41 -2.45 -0.19
CA LEU A 217 -2.83 -2.16 -0.36
C LEU A 217 -3.18 -0.78 0.20
N PRO A 218 -4.21 -0.11 -0.35
CA PRO A 218 -4.72 1.12 0.23
C PRO A 218 -5.14 0.90 1.69
N GLU A 219 -4.76 1.80 2.58
CA GLU A 219 -5.17 1.77 3.98
C GLU A 219 -6.69 1.82 4.12
N ARG A 220 -7.24 1.01 5.03
CA ARG A 220 -8.67 0.95 5.32
C ARG A 220 -8.90 0.82 6.82
N GLY A 221 -9.94 1.47 7.30
CA GLY A 221 -10.38 1.41 8.68
C GLY A 221 -9.91 2.58 9.54
N ALA A 222 -10.55 2.74 10.69
CA ALA A 222 -10.24 3.78 11.65
C ALA A 222 -8.83 3.55 12.23
N TRP A 223 -8.11 4.65 12.43
CA TRP A 223 -6.84 4.61 13.15
C TRP A 223 -7.09 4.32 14.65
N THR A 224 -6.24 3.51 15.26
CA THR A 224 -6.19 3.29 16.71
C THR A 224 -4.75 3.37 17.20
N PRO A 225 -4.52 3.59 18.50
CA PRO A 225 -3.16 3.65 19.07
C PRO A 225 -2.47 2.29 19.17
N ASP A 226 -3.13 1.19 18.82
CA ASP A 226 -2.57 -0.15 18.87
C ASP A 226 -1.48 -0.34 17.82
N PRO A 227 -0.51 -1.25 18.04
CA PRO A 227 0.61 -1.47 17.13
C PRO A 227 0.15 -1.88 15.71
N ASP A 228 0.91 -1.46 14.72
CA ASP A 228 0.74 -1.86 13.33
C ASP A 228 0.98 -3.36 13.15
N VAL A 229 0.00 -4.06 12.60
CA VAL A 229 0.05 -5.54 12.48
C VAL A 229 1.08 -5.97 11.45
N ILE A 230 1.26 -5.21 10.37
CA ILE A 230 2.23 -5.52 9.30
C ILE A 230 3.66 -5.41 9.86
N ALA A 231 3.97 -4.30 10.55
CA ALA A 231 5.28 -4.10 11.18
C ALA A 231 5.57 -5.16 12.25
N ALA A 232 4.57 -5.46 13.11
CA ALA A 232 4.68 -6.52 14.11
C ALA A 232 4.94 -7.90 13.46
N THR A 233 4.26 -8.21 12.35
CA THR A 233 4.44 -9.48 11.63
C THR A 233 5.84 -9.58 11.02
N ARG A 234 6.34 -8.51 10.41
CA ARG A 234 7.73 -8.47 9.90
C ARG A 234 8.75 -8.75 11.00
N LYS A 235 8.62 -8.06 12.14
CA LYS A 235 9.49 -8.25 13.31
C LYS A 235 9.43 -9.69 13.83
N ALA A 236 8.24 -10.24 13.99
CA ALA A 236 8.05 -11.61 14.47
C ALA A 236 8.69 -12.66 13.54
N MET A 237 8.53 -12.52 12.23
CA MET A 237 9.18 -13.40 11.26
C MET A 237 10.71 -13.27 11.27
N GLN A 238 11.26 -12.08 11.47
CA GLN A 238 12.71 -11.87 11.61
C GLN A 238 13.25 -12.56 12.86
N LEU A 239 12.55 -12.43 14.00
CA LEU A 239 12.89 -13.13 15.24
C LEU A 239 12.88 -14.66 15.05
N ALA A 240 11.87 -15.17 14.35
CA ALA A 240 11.65 -16.60 14.15
C ALA A 240 12.74 -17.30 13.32
N VAL A 241 13.37 -16.59 12.38
CA VAL A 241 14.44 -17.15 11.54
C VAL A 241 15.86 -16.88 12.08
N ASN A 242 16.00 -16.01 13.06
CA ASN A 242 17.28 -15.72 13.69
C ASN A 242 17.61 -16.77 14.77
N PRO A 243 18.70 -17.56 14.66
CA PRO A 243 19.02 -18.60 15.62
C PRO A 243 19.14 -18.14 17.08
N ALA A 244 19.46 -16.87 17.32
CA ALA A 244 19.60 -16.33 18.68
C ALA A 244 18.24 -16.02 19.35
N SER A 245 17.15 -15.88 18.59
CA SER A 245 15.82 -15.50 19.08
C SER A 245 14.67 -16.43 18.66
N SER A 246 14.98 -17.52 17.95
CA SER A 246 13.97 -18.44 17.39
C SER A 246 13.41 -19.47 18.37
N SER A 247 13.74 -19.40 19.66
CA SER A 247 13.11 -20.30 20.65
C SER A 247 11.65 -19.91 20.87
N LEU A 248 10.79 -20.87 21.18
CA LEU A 248 9.37 -20.60 21.42
C LEU A 248 9.17 -19.65 22.60
N GLU A 249 9.97 -19.78 23.65
CA GLU A 249 9.92 -18.90 24.82
C GLU A 249 10.25 -17.45 24.44
N CYS A 250 11.27 -17.24 23.62
CA CYS A 250 11.64 -15.91 23.13
C CYS A 250 10.54 -15.32 22.25
N LEU A 251 9.94 -16.10 21.36
CA LEU A 251 8.83 -15.63 20.52
C LEU A 251 7.62 -15.27 21.37
N VAL A 252 7.24 -16.08 22.36
CA VAL A 252 6.13 -15.77 23.29
C VAL A 252 6.38 -14.46 24.04
N GLU A 253 7.61 -14.23 24.50
CA GLU A 253 7.98 -13.03 25.25
C GLU A 253 8.00 -11.77 24.35
N GLN A 254 8.52 -11.87 23.12
CA GLN A 254 8.77 -10.73 22.24
C GLN A 254 7.59 -10.38 21.32
N VAL A 255 6.74 -11.35 21.00
CA VAL A 255 5.61 -11.19 20.07
C VAL A 255 4.28 -11.14 20.82
N GLY A 256 4.12 -11.97 21.84
CA GLY A 256 2.86 -12.16 22.57
C GLY A 256 1.94 -13.19 21.90
N THR A 257 0.95 -13.66 22.69
CA THR A 257 -0.01 -14.71 22.28
C THR A 257 -1.45 -14.37 22.65
N SER A 258 -1.79 -13.09 22.81
CA SER A 258 -3.16 -12.68 23.18
C SER A 258 -4.05 -12.52 21.94
N VAL A 259 -5.35 -12.33 22.18
CA VAL A 259 -6.37 -12.04 21.15
C VAL A 259 -6.15 -10.77 20.34
N ALA A 260 -5.18 -9.91 20.70
CA ALA A 260 -4.87 -8.71 19.92
C ALA A 260 -4.34 -9.08 18.53
N SER A 261 -4.81 -8.39 17.49
CA SER A 261 -4.33 -8.60 16.12
C SER A 261 -2.81 -8.51 16.00
N ALA A 262 -2.19 -7.55 16.71
CA ALA A 262 -0.74 -7.34 16.71
C ALA A 262 0.06 -8.41 17.49
N HIS A 263 -0.59 -9.40 18.08
CA HIS A 263 0.03 -10.56 18.73
C HIS A 263 -0.28 -11.87 17.98
N ALA A 264 -1.55 -12.20 17.78
CA ALA A 264 -1.96 -13.49 17.21
C ALA A 264 -1.45 -13.70 15.77
N ILE A 265 -1.62 -12.69 14.90
CA ILE A 265 -1.21 -12.81 13.49
C ILE A 265 0.32 -12.85 13.36
N PRO A 266 1.11 -11.94 14.00
CA PRO A 266 2.55 -12.05 14.03
C PRO A 266 3.06 -13.40 14.55
N MET A 267 2.43 -13.95 15.59
CA MET A 267 2.81 -15.25 16.17
C MET A 267 2.55 -16.39 15.17
N ALA A 268 1.39 -16.45 14.52
CA ALA A 268 1.10 -17.46 13.51
C ALA A 268 2.11 -17.44 12.35
N PHE A 269 2.45 -16.26 11.85
CA PHE A 269 3.47 -16.08 10.82
C PHE A 269 4.87 -16.45 11.29
N ALA A 270 5.22 -16.12 12.54
CA ALA A 270 6.51 -16.48 13.14
C ALA A 270 6.68 -18.00 13.30
N LEU A 271 5.64 -18.70 13.77
CA LEU A 271 5.67 -20.17 13.89
C LEU A 271 5.91 -20.84 12.55
N LEU A 272 5.23 -20.40 11.49
CA LEU A 272 5.40 -20.91 10.12
C LEU A 272 6.76 -20.52 9.50
N ALA A 273 7.27 -19.33 9.81
CA ALA A 273 8.60 -18.91 9.37
C ALA A 273 9.71 -19.72 10.08
N ARG A 274 9.49 -20.08 11.33
CA ARG A 274 10.39 -20.93 12.13
C ARG A 274 10.39 -22.36 11.63
N ASP A 275 9.21 -22.98 11.55
CA ASP A 275 9.02 -24.37 11.12
C ASP A 275 7.89 -24.45 10.06
N PRO A 276 8.22 -24.51 8.75
CA PRO A 276 7.23 -24.57 7.68
C PRO A 276 6.62 -25.98 7.52
N SER A 277 6.18 -26.61 8.59
CA SER A 277 5.60 -27.96 8.63
C SER A 277 4.41 -28.03 9.60
N PRO A 278 3.61 -29.11 9.59
CA PRO A 278 2.51 -29.30 10.53
C PRO A 278 2.90 -29.25 12.02
N ARG A 279 4.18 -29.39 12.33
CA ARG A 279 4.68 -29.24 13.71
C ARG A 279 4.45 -27.83 14.27
N ALA A 280 4.41 -26.79 13.41
CA ALA A 280 4.08 -25.44 13.83
C ALA A 280 2.71 -25.34 14.52
N LEU A 281 1.74 -26.20 14.15
CA LEU A 281 0.42 -26.24 14.77
C LEU A 281 0.48 -26.84 16.19
N LEU A 282 1.34 -27.84 16.40
CA LEU A 282 1.60 -28.37 17.74
C LEU A 282 2.33 -27.33 18.61
N ASP A 283 3.27 -26.59 18.02
CA ASP A 283 3.92 -25.48 18.72
C ASP A 283 2.86 -24.44 19.14
N ALA A 284 1.91 -24.06 18.26
CA ALA A 284 0.80 -23.15 18.58
C ALA A 284 -0.03 -23.63 19.76
N ALA A 285 -0.38 -24.91 19.82
CA ALA A 285 -1.14 -25.50 20.93
C ALA A 285 -0.40 -25.51 22.28
N ASN A 286 0.92 -25.30 22.30
CA ASN A 286 1.75 -25.38 23.52
C ASN A 286 2.28 -24.03 24.03
N ILE A 287 2.10 -22.91 23.26
CA ILE A 287 2.65 -21.60 23.65
C ILE A 287 1.80 -20.82 24.64
N GLY A 288 0.55 -21.22 24.85
CA GLY A 288 -0.42 -20.54 25.72
C GLY A 288 -1.03 -19.27 25.12
N GLY A 289 -2.01 -18.72 25.80
CA GLY A 289 -2.80 -17.59 25.32
C GLY A 289 -3.88 -18.04 24.33
N ASP A 290 -3.94 -17.42 23.18
CA ASP A 290 -4.96 -17.60 22.14
C ASP A 290 -4.56 -18.71 21.15
N THR A 291 -4.41 -19.90 21.68
CA THR A 291 -3.78 -21.05 20.99
C THR A 291 -4.60 -21.58 19.83
N ASP A 292 -5.91 -21.55 19.91
CA ASP A 292 -6.88 -21.94 18.89
C ASP A 292 -6.81 -21.01 17.67
N THR A 293 -6.95 -19.70 17.86
CA THR A 293 -6.87 -18.74 16.77
C THR A 293 -5.48 -18.71 16.11
N ILE A 294 -4.40 -18.72 16.90
CA ILE A 294 -3.02 -18.77 16.37
C ILE A 294 -2.83 -20.06 15.54
N GLY A 295 -3.31 -21.19 16.07
CA GLY A 295 -3.29 -22.49 15.39
C GLY A 295 -4.12 -22.48 14.11
N ALA A 296 -5.36 -21.97 14.16
CA ALA A 296 -6.28 -21.87 13.03
C ALA A 296 -5.68 -21.04 11.88
N ILE A 297 -5.13 -19.87 12.17
CA ILE A 297 -4.46 -19.01 11.19
C ILE A 297 -3.24 -19.70 10.58
N ALA A 298 -2.36 -20.27 11.42
CA ALA A 298 -1.18 -20.97 10.96
C ALA A 298 -1.56 -22.18 10.09
N GLY A 299 -2.56 -22.94 10.50
CA GLY A 299 -3.07 -24.11 9.77
C GLY A 299 -3.68 -23.74 8.41
N ALA A 300 -4.49 -22.67 8.36
CA ALA A 300 -5.06 -22.18 7.11
C ALA A 300 -3.97 -21.81 6.08
N ILE A 301 -2.96 -21.07 6.50
CA ILE A 301 -1.84 -20.67 5.63
C ILE A 301 -1.01 -21.89 5.21
N LEU A 302 -0.67 -22.77 6.16
CA LEU A 302 0.11 -23.99 5.89
C LEU A 302 -0.58 -24.86 4.83
N GLY A 303 -1.86 -25.16 5.04
CA GLY A 303 -2.65 -25.99 4.16
C GLY A 303 -2.87 -25.35 2.79
N ALA A 304 -3.05 -24.02 2.72
CA ALA A 304 -3.15 -23.29 1.46
C ALA A 304 -1.87 -23.39 0.61
N VAL A 305 -0.71 -23.43 1.26
CA VAL A 305 0.58 -23.47 0.55
C VAL A 305 1.02 -24.87 0.21
N LEU A 306 0.86 -25.82 1.12
CA LEU A 306 1.39 -27.17 0.97
C LEU A 306 0.34 -28.20 0.51
N GLY A 307 -0.96 -27.87 0.56
CA GLY A 307 -2.06 -28.79 0.23
C GLY A 307 -2.52 -29.62 1.44
N VAL A 308 -3.66 -30.31 1.27
CA VAL A 308 -4.26 -31.13 2.34
C VAL A 308 -3.42 -32.38 2.67
N GLU A 309 -2.62 -32.85 1.73
CA GLU A 309 -1.84 -34.09 1.85
C GLU A 309 -0.74 -34.02 2.94
N VAL A 310 -0.33 -32.81 3.36
CA VAL A 310 0.67 -32.66 4.44
C VAL A 310 0.06 -32.74 5.84
N LEU A 311 -1.27 -32.61 5.94
CA LEU A 311 -1.97 -32.63 7.22
C LEU A 311 -2.25 -34.08 7.65
N PRO A 312 -2.26 -34.40 8.96
CA PRO A 312 -2.50 -35.75 9.47
C PRO A 312 -3.92 -36.23 9.14
N ALA A 313 -4.05 -37.22 8.25
CA ALA A 313 -5.34 -37.72 7.76
C ALA A 313 -6.26 -38.24 8.88
N ASP A 314 -5.70 -38.93 9.89
CA ASP A 314 -6.47 -39.43 11.03
C ASP A 314 -7.08 -38.31 11.87
N SER A 315 -6.34 -37.19 12.06
CA SER A 315 -6.85 -36.01 12.76
C SER A 315 -7.97 -35.33 11.97
N LEU A 316 -7.81 -35.21 10.64
CA LEU A 316 -8.84 -34.63 9.79
C LEU A 316 -10.11 -35.49 9.79
N SER A 317 -9.99 -36.82 9.75
CA SER A 317 -11.14 -37.74 9.85
C SER A 317 -11.87 -37.57 11.17
N MET A 318 -11.14 -37.45 12.29
CA MET A 318 -11.73 -37.24 13.62
C MET A 318 -12.49 -35.90 13.69
N ILE A 319 -11.92 -34.82 13.14
CA ILE A 319 -12.57 -33.49 13.09
C ILE A 319 -13.87 -33.57 12.29
N GLU A 320 -13.87 -34.20 11.12
CA GLU A 320 -15.08 -34.36 10.30
C GLU A 320 -16.14 -35.25 10.98
N GLU A 321 -15.74 -36.29 11.72
CA GLU A 321 -16.66 -37.16 12.47
C GLU A 321 -17.31 -36.44 13.67
N VAL A 322 -16.57 -35.57 14.34
CA VAL A 322 -17.04 -34.85 15.55
C VAL A 322 -17.81 -33.59 15.16
N SER A 323 -17.33 -32.83 14.17
CA SER A 323 -17.84 -31.49 13.88
C SER A 323 -18.66 -31.37 12.58
N HIS A 324 -18.69 -32.41 11.71
CA HIS A 324 -19.53 -32.53 10.52
C HIS A 324 -19.42 -31.33 9.53
N LEU A 325 -18.23 -30.90 9.19
CA LEU A 325 -17.96 -29.60 8.53
C LEU A 325 -18.12 -29.63 6.99
N GLY A 326 -17.83 -30.77 6.34
CA GLY A 326 -17.92 -30.91 4.89
C GLY A 326 -16.88 -30.08 4.12
N LEU A 327 -15.67 -29.90 4.67
CA LEU A 327 -14.66 -28.94 4.24
C LEU A 327 -14.26 -29.07 2.76
N SER A 328 -14.18 -30.29 2.23
CA SER A 328 -13.81 -30.54 0.83
C SER A 328 -14.82 -29.98 -0.16
N SER A 329 -16.13 -30.09 0.14
CA SER A 329 -17.19 -29.54 -0.70
C SER A 329 -17.16 -28.02 -0.68
N VAL A 330 -17.06 -27.43 0.51
CA VAL A 330 -16.99 -25.97 0.70
C VAL A 330 -15.80 -25.37 -0.06
N ALA A 331 -14.63 -26.03 -0.02
CA ALA A 331 -13.45 -25.61 -0.76
C ALA A 331 -13.67 -25.61 -2.28
N GLY A 332 -14.37 -26.62 -2.80
CA GLY A 332 -14.73 -26.72 -4.22
C GLY A 332 -15.63 -25.57 -4.66
N ASP A 333 -16.69 -25.29 -3.88
CA ASP A 333 -17.64 -24.20 -4.16
C ASP A 333 -16.96 -22.82 -4.14
N LEU A 334 -16.05 -22.58 -3.19
CA LEU A 334 -15.30 -21.32 -3.11
C LEU A 334 -14.32 -21.14 -4.28
N LEU A 335 -13.68 -22.23 -4.76
CA LEU A 335 -12.84 -22.19 -5.96
C LEU A 335 -13.65 -21.90 -7.22
N GLU A 336 -14.86 -22.42 -7.34
CA GLU A 336 -15.72 -22.09 -8.47
C GLU A 336 -16.11 -20.61 -8.47
N LEU A 337 -16.34 -19.99 -7.31
CA LEU A 337 -16.54 -18.53 -7.19
C LEU A 337 -15.32 -17.76 -7.69
N ARG A 338 -14.11 -18.20 -7.29
CA ARG A 338 -12.85 -17.60 -7.74
C ARG A 338 -12.70 -17.67 -9.27
N ASP A 339 -13.01 -18.81 -9.87
CA ASP A 339 -12.86 -19.01 -11.31
C ASP A 339 -13.90 -18.21 -12.11
N GLN A 340 -15.12 -18.07 -11.60
CA GLN A 340 -16.16 -17.23 -12.20
C GLN A 340 -15.78 -15.73 -12.16
N ALA A 341 -15.18 -15.26 -11.08
CA ALA A 341 -14.73 -13.86 -10.96
C ALA A 341 -13.56 -13.53 -11.93
N LEU A 342 -12.70 -14.51 -12.25
CA LEU A 342 -11.58 -14.33 -13.17
C LEU A 342 -11.99 -14.35 -14.66
N VAL A 343 -13.15 -14.95 -15.01
CA VAL A 343 -13.59 -15.09 -16.41
C VAL A 343 -14.37 -13.87 -16.89
N GLY A 344 -14.88 -12.99 -16.03
CA GLY A 344 -15.77 -11.88 -16.38
C GLY A 344 -17.10 -12.35 -17.00
N PRO A 345 -18.11 -11.49 -17.18
CA PRO A 345 -19.34 -11.91 -17.87
C PRO A 345 -19.01 -12.27 -19.32
N SER A 346 -19.16 -13.55 -19.65
CA SER A 346 -19.03 -14.07 -20.99
C SER A 346 -19.99 -13.35 -21.93
N ASP A 347 -19.48 -12.73 -23.00
CA ASP A 347 -20.23 -12.24 -24.15
C ASP A 347 -20.90 -13.41 -24.88
N ALA A 348 -21.91 -14.00 -24.29
CA ALA A 348 -22.88 -14.81 -25.00
C ALA A 348 -23.97 -13.89 -25.55
N ALA A 349 -23.76 -13.43 -26.77
CA ALA A 349 -24.75 -12.67 -27.52
C ALA A 349 -26.03 -13.50 -27.70
N PRO A 350 -27.22 -12.97 -27.39
CA PRO A 350 -28.47 -13.55 -27.88
C PRO A 350 -28.62 -13.16 -29.36
N GLU A 351 -28.89 -14.15 -30.19
CA GLU A 351 -29.36 -13.94 -31.56
C GLU A 351 -30.62 -13.07 -31.54
N VAL A 352 -30.51 -11.87 -32.08
CA VAL A 352 -31.69 -11.03 -32.38
C VAL A 352 -31.78 -10.80 -33.88
N SER A 353 -32.94 -11.20 -34.37
CA SER A 353 -33.42 -11.05 -35.73
C SER A 353 -33.29 -9.64 -36.31
N ARG A 354 -32.94 -9.61 -37.58
CA ARG A 354 -32.82 -8.44 -38.45
C ARG A 354 -34.11 -7.60 -38.49
N GLY A 355 -33.97 -6.34 -38.11
CA GLY A 355 -34.90 -5.26 -38.48
C GLY A 355 -34.09 -4.07 -38.95
N VAL A 356 -34.15 -3.78 -40.25
CA VAL A 356 -33.48 -2.69 -40.92
C VAL A 356 -34.17 -1.36 -40.63
N THR A 357 -33.50 -0.42 -39.99
CA THR A 357 -33.71 1.02 -40.22
C THR A 357 -32.40 1.75 -39.95
N SER A 358 -31.90 2.42 -40.98
CA SER A 358 -30.72 3.29 -40.94
C SER A 358 -30.96 4.54 -40.13
N PRO A 359 -30.07 4.94 -39.22
CA PRO A 359 -29.97 6.29 -38.75
C PRO A 359 -28.89 7.07 -39.49
N LYS A 360 -29.25 8.29 -39.75
CA LYS A 360 -28.53 9.40 -40.34
C LYS A 360 -27.13 9.60 -39.74
N GLU A 361 -26.12 9.79 -40.56
CA GLU A 361 -24.79 10.26 -40.19
C GLU A 361 -24.86 11.57 -39.39
N PRO A 362 -24.18 11.71 -38.28
CA PRO A 362 -23.82 13.01 -37.74
C PRO A 362 -22.53 13.52 -38.41
N ALA A 363 -22.50 14.82 -38.61
CA ALA A 363 -21.44 15.56 -39.26
C ALA A 363 -20.07 15.39 -38.58
N PRO A 364 -18.95 15.54 -39.30
CA PRO A 364 -17.62 15.32 -38.78
C PRO A 364 -17.25 16.39 -37.75
N THR A 365 -17.07 15.99 -36.51
CA THR A 365 -16.42 16.79 -35.47
C THR A 365 -14.97 16.37 -35.32
N SER A 366 -14.08 17.34 -35.51
CA SER A 366 -12.70 17.45 -35.05
C SER A 366 -11.71 16.31 -35.35
N SER A 367 -10.56 16.70 -35.85
CA SER A 367 -9.33 15.91 -36.03
C SER A 367 -9.00 15.00 -34.84
N PRO A 368 -8.38 13.84 -35.07
CA PRO A 368 -7.91 13.01 -33.98
C PRO A 368 -6.91 13.81 -33.13
N ALA A 369 -7.18 13.92 -31.84
CA ALA A 369 -6.22 14.45 -30.89
C ALA A 369 -4.92 13.63 -31.00
N SER A 370 -3.78 14.33 -31.05
CA SER A 370 -2.46 13.66 -30.91
C SER A 370 -2.46 12.78 -29.68
N PRO A 371 -1.80 11.60 -29.70
CA PRO A 371 -1.69 10.79 -28.52
C PRO A 371 -1.11 11.62 -27.37
N ALA A 372 -1.67 11.49 -26.17
CA ALA A 372 -1.17 12.18 -24.99
C ALA A 372 0.31 11.82 -24.76
N GLY A 373 1.14 12.80 -24.40
CA GLY A 373 2.55 12.61 -24.10
C GLY A 373 2.77 11.82 -22.79
N ARG A 374 3.99 11.37 -22.59
CA ARG A 374 4.45 10.63 -21.39
C ARG A 374 5.20 11.56 -20.46
N VAL A 375 5.21 11.21 -19.14
CA VAL A 375 6.10 11.82 -18.14
C VAL A 375 7.29 10.90 -17.92
N VAL A 376 8.49 11.38 -18.17
CA VAL A 376 9.74 10.62 -18.10
C VAL A 376 10.63 11.23 -17.01
N LEU A 377 10.93 10.48 -15.96
CA LEU A 377 11.85 10.90 -14.90
C LEU A 377 13.29 10.63 -15.32
N MET A 378 14.08 11.68 -15.37
CA MET A 378 15.54 11.64 -15.36
C MET A 378 16.03 12.15 -14.00
N GLY A 379 16.23 11.26 -13.04
CA GLY A 379 16.49 11.62 -11.65
C GLY A 379 16.75 10.42 -10.77
N GLN A 380 16.60 10.60 -9.46
CA GLN A 380 16.90 9.60 -8.44
C GLN A 380 15.63 9.03 -7.83
N ILE A 381 15.63 7.71 -7.60
CA ILE A 381 14.66 7.02 -6.73
C ILE A 381 15.45 6.31 -5.64
N LEU A 382 15.07 6.57 -4.40
CA LEU A 382 15.71 6.01 -3.22
C LEU A 382 14.63 5.60 -2.19
N VAL A 383 15.05 5.08 -1.03
CA VAL A 383 14.14 4.70 0.04
C VAL A 383 14.21 5.73 1.17
N ASP A 384 13.07 6.29 1.56
CA ASP A 384 12.94 7.16 2.73
C ASP A 384 12.67 6.31 3.97
N LEU A 385 13.55 6.43 4.97
CA LEU A 385 13.37 5.91 6.31
C LEU A 385 12.83 7.07 7.17
N ALA A 386 11.51 7.19 7.26
CA ALA A 386 10.87 8.20 8.08
C ALA A 386 10.98 7.81 9.55
N VAL A 387 11.50 8.71 10.38
CA VAL A 387 11.65 8.51 11.82
C VAL A 387 11.12 9.74 12.54
N ARG A 388 10.18 9.56 13.46
CA ARG A 388 9.69 10.62 14.31
C ARG A 388 10.18 10.44 15.75
N GLY A 389 10.64 11.51 16.39
CA GLY A 389 11.12 11.47 17.76
C GLY A 389 10.94 12.80 18.48
N GLU A 390 11.24 12.85 19.78
CA GLU A 390 11.15 14.08 20.59
C GLU A 390 12.12 15.18 20.09
N ALA A 391 13.36 14.80 19.82
CA ALA A 391 14.41 15.66 19.29
C ALA A 391 15.56 14.80 18.74
N LEU A 392 16.40 15.36 17.89
CA LEU A 392 17.65 14.71 17.49
C LEU A 392 18.51 14.40 18.73
N PRO A 393 19.14 13.21 18.81
CA PRO A 393 20.06 12.89 19.90
C PRO A 393 21.26 13.83 19.89
N SER A 394 21.73 14.22 21.09
CA SER A 394 23.03 14.87 21.20
C SER A 394 24.16 13.91 20.82
N PRO A 395 25.35 14.41 20.38
CA PRO A 395 26.47 13.54 20.05
C PRO A 395 26.79 12.54 21.17
N GLY A 396 26.77 11.24 20.84
CA GLY A 396 27.00 10.14 21.78
C GLY A 396 25.76 9.69 22.56
N GLY A 397 24.62 10.35 22.37
CA GLY A 397 23.33 9.94 22.94
C GLY A 397 22.49 9.07 21.99
N ASP A 398 21.38 8.56 22.48
CA ASP A 398 20.36 7.85 21.74
C ASP A 398 18.96 8.39 22.09
N VAL A 399 18.01 8.19 21.19
CA VAL A 399 16.59 8.49 21.39
C VAL A 399 15.76 7.35 20.80
N TRP A 400 14.62 7.08 21.42
CA TRP A 400 13.65 6.17 20.88
C TRP A 400 12.76 6.88 19.86
N ALA A 401 12.55 6.25 18.71
CA ALA A 401 11.54 6.70 17.76
C ALA A 401 10.14 6.55 18.37
N ILE A 402 9.29 7.55 18.13
CA ILE A 402 7.87 7.49 18.48
C ILE A 402 7.10 6.81 17.36
N ASP A 403 7.54 7.02 16.13
CA ASP A 403 6.96 6.45 14.92
C ASP A 403 8.06 6.26 13.86
N GLU A 404 7.93 5.24 13.03
CA GLU A 404 8.87 4.93 11.95
C GLU A 404 8.16 4.38 10.71
N GLY A 405 8.68 4.66 9.53
CA GLY A 405 8.15 4.15 8.27
C GLY A 405 9.23 4.01 7.22
N MET A 406 8.99 3.14 6.23
CA MET A 406 9.85 2.97 5.07
C MET A 406 9.03 3.18 3.80
N HIS A 407 9.43 4.16 2.99
CA HIS A 407 8.72 4.55 1.78
C HIS A 407 9.68 4.63 0.60
N VAL A 408 9.19 4.43 -0.61
CA VAL A 408 9.97 4.79 -1.79
C VAL A 408 9.75 6.28 -2.05
N GLY A 409 10.83 7.01 -2.20
CA GLY A 409 10.85 8.46 -2.29
C GLY A 409 11.65 8.99 -3.48
N GLY A 410 12.02 10.27 -3.40
CA GLY A 410 12.63 11.00 -4.51
C GLY A 410 11.67 11.13 -5.70
N GLY A 411 12.19 11.04 -6.90
CA GLY A 411 11.41 11.18 -8.14
C GLY A 411 10.25 10.20 -8.31
N PHE A 412 10.19 9.13 -7.49
CA PHE A 412 9.05 8.21 -7.46
C PHE A 412 7.75 8.93 -7.09
N ASN A 413 7.77 9.84 -6.14
CA ASN A 413 6.57 10.56 -5.70
C ASN A 413 5.97 11.39 -6.83
N ALA A 414 6.81 12.04 -7.64
CA ALA A 414 6.37 12.81 -8.81
C ALA A 414 5.79 11.89 -9.91
N LEU A 415 6.41 10.74 -10.19
CA LEU A 415 5.89 9.78 -11.16
C LEU A 415 4.56 9.18 -10.70
N MET A 416 4.41 8.86 -9.41
CA MET A 416 3.16 8.39 -8.83
C MET A 416 2.06 9.46 -8.97
N ALA A 417 2.36 10.72 -8.69
CA ALA A 417 1.42 11.82 -8.88
C ALA A 417 1.00 11.96 -10.35
N ALA A 418 1.95 11.81 -11.29
CA ALA A 418 1.65 11.81 -12.72
C ALA A 418 0.73 10.65 -13.13
N ARG A 419 0.94 9.45 -12.58
CA ARG A 419 0.06 8.29 -12.80
C ARG A 419 -1.35 8.51 -12.28
N ARG A 420 -1.51 9.11 -11.11
CA ARG A 420 -2.82 9.45 -10.53
C ARG A 420 -3.58 10.47 -11.37
N MET A 421 -2.86 11.36 -12.07
CA MET A 421 -3.44 12.24 -13.10
C MET A 421 -3.74 11.52 -14.43
N GLY A 422 -3.49 10.22 -14.55
CA GLY A 422 -3.77 9.41 -15.73
C GLY A 422 -2.72 9.51 -16.84
N ALA A 423 -1.55 10.11 -16.60
CA ALA A 423 -0.46 10.12 -17.58
C ALA A 423 0.30 8.78 -17.61
N GLU A 424 0.88 8.43 -18.75
CA GLU A 424 1.90 7.38 -18.82
C GLU A 424 3.19 7.90 -18.16
N ALA A 425 3.77 7.10 -17.24
CA ALA A 425 4.96 7.49 -16.49
C ALA A 425 6.10 6.47 -16.69
N VAL A 426 7.31 6.98 -16.91
CA VAL A 426 8.52 6.20 -17.18
C VAL A 426 9.62 6.66 -16.23
N SER A 427 10.28 5.71 -15.57
CA SER A 427 11.48 5.96 -14.75
C SER A 427 12.75 5.61 -15.52
N LEU A 428 13.71 6.53 -15.56
CA LEU A 428 15.08 6.29 -16.00
C LEU A 428 16.08 6.27 -14.82
N SER A 429 15.60 6.24 -13.57
CA SER A 429 16.47 6.16 -12.39
C SER A 429 17.34 4.91 -12.44
N PRO A 430 18.65 4.99 -12.17
CA PRO A 430 19.49 3.81 -12.02
C PRO A 430 19.03 2.97 -10.83
N ILE A 431 18.95 1.65 -11.03
CA ILE A 431 18.49 0.70 -10.00
C ILE A 431 19.55 -0.37 -9.77
N GLY A 432 19.84 -0.61 -8.50
CA GLY A 432 20.78 -1.61 -8.02
C GLY A 432 20.25 -3.03 -7.98
N ASP A 433 20.87 -3.88 -7.18
CA ASP A 433 20.52 -5.31 -7.03
C ASP A 433 20.30 -5.74 -5.56
N GLY A 434 20.10 -4.80 -4.64
CA GLY A 434 19.87 -5.06 -3.22
C GLY A 434 18.40 -4.99 -2.77
N PRO A 435 18.17 -5.05 -1.44
CA PRO A 435 16.84 -4.97 -0.85
C PRO A 435 16.07 -3.69 -1.18
N TYR A 436 16.73 -2.53 -1.15
CA TYR A 436 16.10 -1.24 -1.50
C TYR A 436 15.75 -1.17 -2.98
N ALA A 437 16.61 -1.67 -3.85
CA ALA A 437 16.32 -1.82 -5.28
C ALA A 437 15.06 -2.66 -5.53
N SER A 438 14.90 -3.75 -4.78
CA SER A 438 13.70 -4.61 -4.85
C SER A 438 12.43 -3.89 -4.39
N LEU A 439 12.51 -3.07 -3.34
CA LEU A 439 11.39 -2.22 -2.87
C LEU A 439 11.00 -1.19 -3.93
N ILE A 440 11.98 -0.52 -4.54
CA ILE A 440 11.75 0.47 -5.61
C ILE A 440 11.06 -0.19 -6.81
N GLN A 441 11.54 -1.35 -7.27
CA GLN A 441 10.95 -2.07 -8.40
C GLN A 441 9.50 -2.50 -8.10
N ALA A 442 9.24 -2.98 -6.89
CA ALA A 442 7.88 -3.33 -6.44
C ALA A 442 6.95 -2.11 -6.44
N ALA A 443 7.43 -0.95 -5.98
CA ALA A 443 6.66 0.29 -5.96
C ALA A 443 6.36 0.81 -7.37
N LEU A 444 7.36 0.83 -8.27
CA LEU A 444 7.18 1.21 -9.67
C LEU A 444 6.14 0.32 -10.37
N THR A 445 6.23 -0.99 -10.16
CA THR A 445 5.28 -1.97 -10.71
C THR A 445 3.87 -1.75 -10.18
N ARG A 446 3.72 -1.51 -8.88
CA ARG A 446 2.42 -1.27 -8.22
C ARG A 446 1.71 -0.04 -8.78
N GLU A 447 2.43 1.06 -9.00
CA GLU A 447 1.86 2.29 -9.55
C GLU A 447 1.76 2.27 -11.09
N GLY A 448 2.11 1.16 -11.75
CA GLY A 448 2.10 1.04 -13.21
C GLY A 448 3.08 1.99 -13.89
N ILE A 449 4.20 2.31 -13.24
CA ILE A 449 5.28 3.12 -13.78
C ILE A 449 6.24 2.19 -14.54
N THR A 450 6.54 2.51 -15.80
CA THR A 450 7.46 1.74 -16.62
C THR A 450 8.90 2.00 -16.19
N ASP A 451 9.61 0.96 -15.79
CA ASP A 451 11.00 1.05 -15.36
C ASP A 451 11.96 0.71 -16.52
N LEU A 452 12.62 1.73 -17.03
CA LEU A 452 13.63 1.68 -18.09
C LEU A 452 15.00 2.21 -17.63
N GLY A 453 15.19 2.38 -16.32
CA GLY A 453 16.44 2.82 -15.74
C GLY A 453 17.58 1.80 -15.93
N PRO A 454 18.84 2.27 -16.01
CA PRO A 454 20.00 1.38 -16.11
C PRO A 454 20.14 0.53 -14.84
N ARG A 455 20.61 -0.71 -15.00
CA ARG A 455 20.91 -1.62 -13.89
C ARG A 455 22.36 -1.47 -13.47
N VAL A 456 22.57 -1.27 -12.17
CA VAL A 456 23.91 -1.16 -11.54
C VAL A 456 24.10 -2.36 -10.63
N THR A 457 25.03 -3.24 -10.99
CA THR A 457 25.26 -4.49 -10.27
C THR A 457 26.26 -4.32 -9.13
N GLY A 458 26.08 -5.08 -8.05
CA GLY A 458 26.99 -5.13 -6.90
C GLY A 458 26.78 -3.99 -5.89
N ILE A 459 25.73 -3.20 -6.04
CA ILE A 459 25.37 -2.11 -5.11
C ILE A 459 23.86 -1.97 -5.02
N ASP A 460 23.36 -1.65 -3.82
CA ASP A 460 21.94 -1.32 -3.63
C ASP A 460 21.64 0.16 -3.92
N ASN A 461 20.37 0.51 -4.02
CA ASN A 461 19.96 1.92 -3.99
C ASN A 461 20.23 2.53 -2.61
N GLY A 462 20.42 3.83 -2.57
CA GLY A 462 20.59 4.59 -1.35
C GLY A 462 19.28 4.71 -0.57
N PHE A 463 19.43 5.24 0.64
CA PHE A 463 18.29 5.60 1.49
C PHE A 463 18.50 6.98 2.12
N CYS A 464 17.41 7.61 2.52
CA CYS A 464 17.40 8.86 3.27
C CYS A 464 16.71 8.63 4.61
N ILE A 465 17.40 8.91 5.73
CA ILE A 465 16.76 9.02 7.04
C ILE A 465 16.13 10.40 7.13
N ALA A 466 14.79 10.46 7.21
CA ALA A 466 14.01 11.67 7.39
C ALA A 466 13.55 11.73 8.85
N PHE A 467 14.30 12.40 9.70
CA PHE A 467 13.96 12.58 11.11
C PHE A 467 13.05 13.80 11.27
N THR A 468 11.87 13.61 11.88
CA THR A 468 10.92 14.69 12.22
C THR A 468 10.85 14.83 13.75
N ASP A 469 11.14 15.99 14.27
CA ASP A 469 11.02 16.27 15.69
C ASP A 469 9.57 16.63 16.10
N ARG A 470 9.33 16.81 17.41
CA ARG A 470 8.02 17.17 17.94
C ARG A 470 7.49 18.54 17.46
N THR A 471 8.34 19.39 16.90
CA THR A 471 7.93 20.70 16.34
C THR A 471 7.51 20.58 14.87
N GLY A 472 7.70 19.40 14.27
CA GLY A 472 7.50 19.14 12.84
C GLY A 472 8.70 19.53 11.98
N GLU A 473 9.82 19.96 12.58
CA GLU A 473 11.06 20.27 11.85
C GLU A 473 11.75 18.97 11.42
N ARG A 474 12.27 18.96 10.19
CA ARG A 474 12.88 17.78 9.58
C ARG A 474 14.37 17.93 9.39
N THR A 475 15.07 16.83 9.62
CA THR A 475 16.50 16.69 9.35
C THR A 475 16.74 15.43 8.53
N PHE A 476 17.53 15.56 7.46
CA PHE A 476 17.75 14.49 6.52
C PHE A 476 19.21 14.01 6.57
N ILE A 477 19.40 12.68 6.50
CA ILE A 477 20.69 12.03 6.34
C ILE A 477 20.56 11.07 5.16
N SER A 478 21.16 11.42 4.01
CA SER A 478 21.08 10.62 2.79
C SER A 478 22.36 9.84 2.55
N THR A 479 22.21 8.61 2.06
CA THR A 479 23.31 7.77 1.56
C THR A 479 23.36 7.83 0.04
N LYS A 480 24.41 7.30 -0.56
CA LYS A 480 24.63 7.22 -2.00
C LYS A 480 24.63 5.77 -2.42
N GLY A 481 23.81 5.42 -3.40
CA GLY A 481 23.71 4.07 -3.94
C GLY A 481 23.69 4.08 -5.47
N ALA A 482 23.07 3.06 -6.05
CA ALA A 482 22.96 2.86 -7.49
C ALA A 482 22.35 4.06 -8.23
N GLU A 483 21.39 4.76 -7.60
CA GLU A 483 20.71 5.94 -8.16
C GLU A 483 21.67 7.09 -8.50
N THR A 484 22.89 7.07 -7.96
CA THR A 484 23.92 8.10 -8.21
C THR A 484 24.90 7.74 -9.32
N MET A 485 24.70 6.60 -10.01
CA MET A 485 25.67 5.97 -10.91
C MET A 485 25.13 5.76 -12.33
N ALA A 486 24.48 6.76 -12.92
CA ALA A 486 23.99 6.66 -14.29
C ALA A 486 25.17 6.51 -15.28
N PRO A 487 25.16 5.48 -16.16
CA PRO A 487 26.13 5.42 -17.26
C PRO A 487 25.95 6.61 -18.21
N ALA A 488 27.04 7.20 -18.69
CA ALA A 488 27.05 8.46 -19.46
C ALA A 488 26.13 8.46 -20.71
N SER A 489 25.90 7.31 -21.36
CA SER A 489 25.05 7.21 -22.56
C SER A 489 23.61 6.74 -22.26
N ALA A 490 23.33 6.19 -21.10
CA ALA A 490 22.08 5.47 -20.85
C ALA A 490 20.83 6.35 -21.02
N TRP A 491 20.86 7.57 -20.50
CA TRP A 491 19.74 8.49 -20.62
C TRP A 491 19.61 9.10 -22.01
N ALA A 492 20.76 9.42 -22.65
CA ALA A 492 20.76 9.99 -23.99
C ALA A 492 20.15 9.06 -25.05
N ASP A 493 20.36 7.74 -24.93
CA ASP A 493 19.80 6.78 -25.86
C ASP A 493 18.27 6.71 -25.76
N PHE A 494 17.70 6.77 -24.56
CA PHE A 494 16.26 6.84 -24.37
C PHE A 494 15.68 8.19 -24.82
N VAL A 495 16.28 9.30 -24.39
CA VAL A 495 15.80 10.67 -24.69
C VAL A 495 15.65 10.92 -26.19
N ARG A 496 16.53 10.36 -27.02
CA ARG A 496 16.37 10.42 -28.50
C ARG A 496 15.08 9.79 -29.02
N THR A 497 14.46 8.91 -28.23
CA THR A 497 13.19 8.23 -28.60
C THR A 497 11.95 8.96 -28.13
N MET A 498 12.09 10.08 -27.42
CA MET A 498 10.96 10.89 -26.96
C MET A 498 10.30 11.62 -28.14
N HIS A 499 9.02 11.95 -27.97
CA HIS A 499 8.20 12.57 -28.99
C HIS A 499 7.70 13.95 -28.54
N PRO A 500 7.35 14.83 -29.48
CA PRO A 500 6.69 16.09 -29.14
C PRO A 500 5.47 15.85 -28.24
N GLY A 501 5.37 16.63 -27.15
CA GLY A 501 4.35 16.48 -26.12
C GLY A 501 4.75 15.59 -24.93
N ASP A 502 5.82 14.79 -25.02
CA ASP A 502 6.41 14.14 -23.85
C ASP A 502 6.99 15.20 -22.89
N VAL A 503 7.02 14.91 -21.59
CA VAL A 503 7.62 15.76 -20.56
C VAL A 503 8.79 15.03 -19.92
N LEU A 504 9.99 15.61 -20.02
CA LEU A 504 11.18 15.16 -19.28
C LEU A 504 11.21 15.86 -17.92
N TYR A 505 10.90 15.14 -16.86
CA TYR A 505 11.06 15.62 -15.49
C TYR A 505 12.48 15.37 -15.01
N VAL A 506 13.18 16.45 -14.69
CA VAL A 506 14.59 16.44 -14.27
C VAL A 506 14.66 16.78 -12.79
N ASP A 507 15.13 15.83 -11.99
CA ASP A 507 15.33 15.97 -10.56
C ASP A 507 16.68 16.66 -10.27
N GLY A 508 16.66 17.74 -9.50
CA GLY A 508 17.83 18.54 -9.15
C GLY A 508 18.93 17.81 -8.38
N TYR A 509 18.58 16.78 -7.62
CA TYR A 509 19.56 15.96 -6.89
C TYR A 509 20.57 15.27 -7.80
N LEU A 510 20.23 14.99 -9.05
CA LEU A 510 21.16 14.41 -10.02
C LEU A 510 22.43 15.27 -10.20
N MET A 511 22.34 16.59 -9.96
CA MET A 511 23.46 17.52 -10.12
C MET A 511 24.55 17.38 -9.04
N ASP A 512 24.25 16.75 -7.91
CA ASP A 512 25.23 16.47 -6.83
C ASP A 512 26.19 15.32 -7.17
N HIS A 513 25.90 14.57 -8.25
CA HIS A 513 26.64 13.37 -8.61
C HIS A 513 27.29 13.52 -9.99
N PRO A 514 28.64 13.50 -10.09
CA PRO A 514 29.35 13.74 -11.36
C PRO A 514 28.87 12.82 -12.52
N ALA A 515 28.64 11.52 -12.25
CA ALA A 515 28.18 10.57 -13.26
C ALA A 515 26.77 10.93 -13.78
N ASN A 516 25.85 11.24 -12.88
CA ASN A 516 24.49 11.63 -13.24
C ASN A 516 24.47 12.96 -13.99
N ARG A 517 25.27 13.95 -13.55
CA ARG A 517 25.40 15.24 -14.22
C ARG A 517 25.87 15.06 -15.65
N GLU A 518 26.96 14.31 -15.88
CA GLU A 518 27.51 14.03 -17.21
C GLU A 518 26.45 13.34 -18.11
N ALA A 519 25.75 12.34 -17.57
CA ALA A 519 24.70 11.62 -18.28
C ALA A 519 23.49 12.53 -18.62
N ALA A 520 23.06 13.39 -17.67
CA ALA A 520 21.97 14.32 -17.88
C ALA A 520 22.28 15.37 -18.95
N GLU A 521 23.47 15.97 -18.89
CA GLU A 521 23.91 16.94 -19.90
C GLU A 521 24.05 16.31 -21.28
N ALA A 522 24.52 15.04 -21.35
CA ALA A 522 24.57 14.30 -22.60
C ALA A 522 23.16 14.03 -23.17
N ALA A 523 22.18 13.75 -22.31
CA ALA A 523 20.79 13.52 -22.69
C ALA A 523 20.11 14.81 -23.17
N LEU A 524 20.31 15.91 -22.46
CA LEU A 524 19.70 17.21 -22.82
C LEU A 524 20.22 17.75 -24.17
N ARG A 525 21.50 17.47 -24.52
CA ARG A 525 22.06 17.85 -25.84
C ARG A 525 21.41 17.13 -27.03
N VAL A 526 20.69 16.03 -26.79
CA VAL A 526 20.04 15.22 -27.84
C VAL A 526 18.53 15.19 -27.71
N LEU A 527 17.97 16.09 -26.87
CA LEU A 527 16.54 16.22 -26.64
C LEU A 527 15.82 16.60 -27.96
N PRO A 528 14.76 15.86 -28.37
CA PRO A 528 13.98 16.21 -29.54
C PRO A 528 13.21 17.52 -29.35
N GLU A 529 12.97 18.25 -30.44
CA GLU A 529 12.12 19.45 -30.45
C GLU A 529 10.68 19.11 -30.05
N GLY A 530 10.03 19.96 -29.25
CA GLY A 530 8.67 19.79 -28.77
C GLY A 530 8.54 18.85 -27.56
N VAL A 531 9.63 18.39 -26.98
CA VAL A 531 9.64 17.73 -25.66
C VAL A 531 9.77 18.82 -24.59
N HIS A 532 8.82 18.85 -23.65
CA HIS A 532 8.87 19.79 -22.53
C HIS A 532 9.84 19.31 -21.46
N VAL A 533 10.56 20.23 -20.83
CA VAL A 533 11.42 19.94 -19.69
C VAL A 533 10.85 20.60 -18.43
N LEU A 534 10.63 19.83 -17.38
CA LEU A 534 10.34 20.33 -16.05
C LEU A 534 11.56 20.04 -15.15
N LEU A 535 12.33 21.07 -14.83
CA LEU A 535 13.48 20.95 -13.92
C LEU A 535 13.07 21.39 -12.51
N ASP A 536 13.11 20.49 -11.54
CA ASP A 536 12.99 20.82 -10.11
C ASP A 536 14.38 21.05 -9.54
N VAL A 537 14.68 22.28 -9.11
CA VAL A 537 16.05 22.71 -8.72
C VAL A 537 16.37 22.32 -7.27
N SER A 538 15.59 21.53 -6.61
CA SER A 538 15.81 21.12 -5.22
C SER A 538 16.84 19.96 -5.13
N PRO A 539 17.96 20.12 -4.38
CA PRO A 539 18.53 21.34 -3.80
C PRO A 539 19.25 22.22 -4.83
N VAL A 540 19.55 23.48 -4.46
CA VAL A 540 20.21 24.45 -5.36
C VAL A 540 21.70 24.14 -5.53
N ILE A 541 22.01 23.08 -6.27
CA ILE A 541 23.40 22.66 -6.56
C ILE A 541 23.89 23.28 -7.86
N GLY A 542 23.03 23.28 -8.89
CA GLY A 542 23.35 23.84 -10.21
C GLY A 542 22.24 23.55 -11.22
N ILE A 543 22.40 24.09 -12.40
CA ILE A 543 21.51 23.86 -13.53
C ILE A 543 22.30 23.12 -14.61
N PRO A 544 21.77 22.01 -15.17
CA PRO A 544 22.49 21.26 -16.19
C PRO A 544 22.66 22.06 -17.47
N GLU A 545 23.78 21.87 -18.16
CA GLU A 545 23.99 22.40 -19.50
C GLU A 545 23.08 21.71 -20.53
N GLY A 546 22.67 22.45 -21.56
CA GLY A 546 21.89 21.89 -22.68
C GLY A 546 20.38 21.97 -22.50
N LEU A 547 19.87 22.66 -21.49
CA LEU A 547 18.43 22.93 -21.34
C LEU A 547 17.92 23.75 -22.54
N PRO A 548 16.71 23.43 -23.09
CA PRO A 548 16.09 24.23 -24.14
C PRO A 548 15.76 25.65 -23.66
N SER A 549 15.61 26.58 -24.60
CA SER A 549 15.30 27.98 -24.27
C SER A 549 13.82 28.18 -23.93
N ASP A 550 12.93 27.52 -24.64
CA ASP A 550 11.50 27.84 -24.65
C ASP A 550 10.63 26.72 -24.02
N ASP A 551 10.93 25.46 -24.28
CA ASP A 551 10.16 24.30 -23.79
C ASP A 551 10.65 23.82 -22.41
N VAL A 552 10.92 24.75 -21.49
CA VAL A 552 11.39 24.42 -20.14
C VAL A 552 10.65 25.24 -19.09
N ILE A 553 10.36 24.62 -17.95
CA ILE A 553 9.94 25.28 -16.70
C ILE A 553 10.95 24.90 -15.61
N VAL A 554 11.57 25.92 -15.01
CA VAL A 554 12.46 25.75 -13.87
C VAL A 554 11.66 25.99 -12.59
N SER A 555 11.41 24.93 -11.83
CA SER A 555 10.60 24.93 -10.61
C SER A 555 11.47 24.87 -9.36
N MET A 556 11.11 25.65 -8.35
CA MET A 556 11.79 25.68 -7.06
C MET A 556 10.88 26.22 -5.96
N ASN A 557 11.19 25.99 -4.70
CA ASN A 557 10.50 26.63 -3.59
C ASN A 557 11.02 28.07 -3.36
N HIS A 558 10.31 28.86 -2.55
CA HIS A 558 10.65 30.27 -2.30
C HIS A 558 12.05 30.45 -1.70
N ARG A 559 12.49 29.53 -0.80
CA ARG A 559 13.83 29.60 -0.18
C ARG A 559 14.93 29.38 -1.22
N GLU A 560 14.75 28.39 -2.09
CA GLU A 560 15.64 28.08 -3.20
C GLU A 560 15.69 29.24 -4.21
N ALA A 561 14.52 29.83 -4.50
CA ALA A 561 14.45 30.98 -5.40
C ALA A 561 15.21 32.21 -4.87
N GLN A 562 15.16 32.47 -3.57
CA GLN A 562 15.97 33.53 -2.95
C GLN A 562 17.48 33.26 -3.11
N GLU A 563 17.90 31.99 -2.92
CA GLU A 563 19.30 31.62 -3.07
C GLU A 563 19.80 31.81 -4.50
N VAL A 564 19.01 31.39 -5.51
CA VAL A 564 19.36 31.59 -6.93
C VAL A 564 19.34 33.09 -7.28
N ALA A 565 18.31 33.83 -6.90
CA ALA A 565 18.21 35.26 -7.19
C ALA A 565 19.40 36.05 -6.61
N HIS A 566 19.90 35.68 -5.43
CA HIS A 566 21.07 36.33 -4.82
C HIS A 566 22.38 36.10 -5.62
N ARG A 567 22.43 35.11 -6.52
CA ARG A 567 23.58 34.86 -7.41
C ARG A 567 23.61 35.80 -8.63
N SER A 568 22.49 36.45 -8.99
CA SER A 568 22.33 37.29 -10.17
C SER A 568 23.27 38.51 -10.26
N GLY A 569 24.00 38.81 -9.20
CA GLY A 569 24.91 39.97 -9.17
C GLY A 569 24.21 41.32 -8.94
N ASP A 570 22.87 41.39 -8.90
CA ASP A 570 22.12 42.60 -8.62
C ASP A 570 22.31 43.03 -7.17
N ALA A 571 22.99 44.19 -6.99
CA ALA A 571 23.29 44.73 -5.66
C ALA A 571 22.03 45.12 -4.88
N SER A 572 20.89 45.39 -5.54
CA SER A 572 19.66 45.82 -4.90
C SER A 572 18.92 44.70 -4.14
N ILE A 573 19.19 43.43 -4.52
CA ILE A 573 18.54 42.24 -3.91
C ILE A 573 19.50 41.41 -3.05
N ARG A 574 20.80 41.65 -3.16
CA ARG A 574 21.83 40.88 -2.43
C ARG A 574 21.61 40.97 -0.92
N ASN A 575 21.52 39.82 -0.24
CA ASN A 575 21.36 39.69 1.23
C ASN A 575 20.06 40.32 1.83
N ARG A 576 19.05 40.55 0.99
CA ARG A 576 17.73 41.01 1.45
C ARG A 576 16.73 39.83 1.36
N ALA A 577 15.84 39.69 2.34
CA ALA A 577 14.71 38.78 2.20
C ALA A 577 13.81 39.27 1.04
N LEU A 578 13.59 38.40 0.05
CA LEU A 578 12.77 38.70 -1.11
C LEU A 578 11.34 38.15 -0.90
N GLN A 579 10.35 38.89 -1.34
CA GLN A 579 9.01 38.33 -1.48
C GLN A 579 9.00 37.32 -2.63
N PRO A 580 8.08 36.31 -2.64
CA PRO A 580 8.09 35.26 -3.69
C PRO A 580 8.04 35.82 -5.12
N ARG A 581 7.26 36.87 -5.36
CA ARG A 581 7.19 37.58 -6.65
C ARG A 581 8.52 38.22 -7.04
N GLU A 582 9.24 38.81 -6.09
CA GLU A 582 10.54 39.41 -6.31
C GLU A 582 11.61 38.34 -6.59
N ALA A 583 11.56 37.24 -5.82
CA ALA A 583 12.45 36.08 -6.02
C ALA A 583 12.27 35.49 -7.43
N ALA A 584 11.04 35.32 -7.89
CA ALA A 584 10.75 34.80 -9.25
C ALA A 584 11.38 35.69 -10.34
N ARG A 585 11.28 37.03 -10.21
CA ARG A 585 11.95 37.97 -11.13
C ARG A 585 13.46 37.88 -11.06
N GLY A 586 14.02 37.75 -9.86
CA GLY A 586 15.47 37.62 -9.69
C GLY A 586 16.00 36.33 -10.31
N VAL A 587 15.27 35.22 -10.18
CA VAL A 587 15.63 33.96 -10.82
C VAL A 587 15.50 34.05 -12.34
N LEU A 588 14.44 34.67 -12.88
CA LEU A 588 14.30 34.89 -14.30
C LEU A 588 15.47 35.70 -14.87
N ALA A 589 15.89 36.77 -14.19
CA ALA A 589 17.00 37.59 -14.61
C ALA A 589 18.33 36.83 -14.62
N GLU A 590 18.50 35.82 -13.76
CA GLU A 590 19.69 34.98 -13.70
C GLU A 590 19.66 33.87 -14.78
N LEU A 591 18.48 33.25 -15.02
CA LEU A 591 18.38 32.05 -15.84
C LEU A 591 17.93 32.29 -17.27
N ASP A 592 17.23 33.41 -17.53
CA ASP A 592 16.61 33.74 -18.83
C ASP A 592 15.71 32.59 -19.37
N ARG A 593 14.88 32.01 -18.50
CA ARG A 593 13.97 30.87 -18.78
C ARG A 593 12.69 31.01 -17.98
N PRO A 594 11.57 30.34 -18.39
CA PRO A 594 10.36 30.26 -17.56
C PRO A 594 10.64 29.70 -16.18
N VAL A 595 10.21 30.43 -15.15
CA VAL A 595 10.46 30.12 -13.73
C VAL A 595 9.14 29.98 -12.99
N LEU A 596 9.06 28.97 -12.14
CA LEU A 596 7.96 28.71 -11.22
C LEU A 596 8.48 28.70 -9.79
N VAL A 597 8.01 29.64 -8.95
CA VAL A 597 8.35 29.72 -7.53
C VAL A 597 7.17 29.29 -6.69
N ARG A 598 7.30 28.16 -6.00
CA ARG A 598 6.30 27.64 -5.05
C ARG A 598 6.44 28.35 -3.71
N ALA A 599 5.37 28.96 -3.20
CA ALA A 599 5.37 29.79 -1.98
C ALA A 599 4.47 29.25 -0.87
N GLY A 600 4.21 27.95 -0.82
CA GLY A 600 3.39 27.29 0.20
C GLY A 600 1.97 27.82 0.21
N ALA A 601 1.49 28.31 1.35
CA ALA A 601 0.13 28.85 1.50
C ALA A 601 -0.14 30.12 0.66
N GLU A 602 0.88 30.77 0.12
CA GLU A 602 0.72 31.89 -0.81
C GLU A 602 0.53 31.44 -2.27
N GLY A 603 0.49 30.12 -2.55
CA GLY A 603 0.39 29.56 -3.89
C GLY A 603 1.72 29.54 -4.64
N ALA A 604 1.72 29.91 -5.93
CA ALA A 604 2.93 29.93 -6.74
C ALA A 604 3.00 31.19 -7.63
N TYR A 605 4.20 31.51 -8.07
CA TYR A 605 4.49 32.65 -8.92
C TYR A 605 5.20 32.15 -10.18
N PHE A 606 4.55 32.35 -11.34
CA PHE A 606 5.08 31.95 -12.64
C PHE A 606 5.49 33.17 -13.45
N VAL A 607 6.67 33.12 -14.06
CA VAL A 607 7.19 34.18 -14.90
C VAL A 607 7.96 33.59 -16.07
N ARG A 608 7.83 34.20 -17.27
CA ARG A 608 8.55 33.79 -18.48
C ARG A 608 9.20 34.99 -19.18
N PRO A 609 10.28 34.76 -19.95
CA PRO A 609 10.86 35.84 -20.76
C PRO A 609 9.82 36.44 -21.73
N THR A 610 9.66 37.74 -21.70
CA THR A 610 8.86 38.47 -22.70
C THR A 610 9.76 38.83 -23.88
N GLY A 611 9.45 38.31 -25.11
CA GLY A 611 10.30 38.37 -26.31
C GLY A 611 11.01 39.68 -26.60
N THR A 612 12.15 39.59 -27.19
CA THR A 612 13.15 40.45 -27.89
C THR A 612 13.09 42.00 -27.86
N ALA A 613 12.46 42.63 -26.89
CA ALA A 613 12.51 44.10 -26.73
C ALA A 613 13.41 44.45 -25.53
N PRO A 614 14.55 45.17 -25.72
CA PRO A 614 15.50 45.48 -24.66
C PRO A 614 14.99 46.43 -23.57
N ASN A 615 13.70 46.80 -23.57
CA ASN A 615 13.07 47.72 -22.63
C ASN A 615 11.74 47.24 -22.00
N ALA A 616 11.32 46.00 -22.22
CA ALA A 616 10.09 45.47 -21.60
C ALA A 616 10.33 45.11 -20.13
N ARG A 617 10.34 46.11 -19.24
CA ARG A 617 10.42 45.96 -17.76
C ARG A 617 9.07 45.59 -17.12
N ASN A 618 8.08 45.14 -17.87
CA ASN A 618 6.80 44.62 -17.39
C ASN A 618 6.73 43.12 -17.65
N GLU A 619 7.57 42.37 -16.94
CA GLU A 619 7.43 40.93 -16.80
C GLU A 619 6.20 40.69 -15.94
N ASP A 620 5.11 40.27 -16.54
CA ASP A 620 3.90 39.89 -15.79
C ASP A 620 4.16 38.60 -15.05
N VAL A 621 4.49 38.71 -13.76
CA VAL A 621 4.52 37.57 -12.86
C VAL A 621 3.10 37.17 -12.55
N ILE A 622 2.69 36.02 -13.03
CA ILE A 622 1.37 35.43 -12.81
C ILE A 622 1.38 34.80 -11.41
N HIS A 623 0.42 35.19 -10.58
CA HIS A 623 0.15 34.52 -9.32
C HIS A 623 -0.85 33.41 -9.55
N ILE A 624 -0.53 32.20 -9.08
CA ILE A 624 -1.39 31.02 -9.14
C ILE A 624 -1.88 30.74 -7.72
N PRO A 625 -3.18 30.80 -7.44
CA PRO A 625 -3.72 30.56 -6.11
C PRO A 625 -3.57 29.10 -5.67
N THR A 626 -3.78 28.84 -4.38
CA THR A 626 -3.77 27.49 -3.79
C THR A 626 -4.95 27.35 -2.83
N PRO A 627 -5.52 26.15 -2.65
CA PRO A 627 -6.56 25.91 -1.66
C PRO A 627 -6.10 26.25 -0.25
N HIS A 628 -6.99 26.81 0.54
CA HIS A 628 -6.73 27.02 1.96
C HIS A 628 -6.90 25.69 2.72
N ILE A 629 -5.83 25.17 3.31
CA ILE A 629 -5.82 23.89 4.01
C ILE A 629 -5.14 24.00 5.37
N GLU A 630 -5.41 23.06 6.26
CA GLU A 630 -4.63 22.84 7.47
C GLU A 630 -3.60 21.74 7.18
N ALA A 631 -2.32 22.11 7.11
CA ALA A 631 -1.25 21.19 6.77
C ALA A 631 -0.94 20.25 7.94
N ILE A 632 -0.92 18.94 7.67
CA ILE A 632 -0.55 17.87 8.60
C ILE A 632 0.91 17.46 8.36
N ASP A 633 1.27 17.19 7.09
CA ASP A 633 2.62 16.81 6.68
C ASP A 633 2.93 17.36 5.29
N THR A 634 3.95 18.19 5.16
CA THR A 634 4.34 18.78 3.87
C THR A 634 5.34 17.93 3.08
N ASN A 635 5.64 16.70 3.53
CA ASN A 635 6.54 15.79 2.81
C ASN A 635 5.90 15.32 1.49
N GLY A 636 6.65 15.40 0.38
CA GLY A 636 6.15 15.02 -0.94
C GLY A 636 5.18 16.02 -1.59
N ALA A 637 4.79 17.12 -0.92
CA ALA A 637 3.92 18.14 -1.52
C ALA A 637 4.54 18.80 -2.77
N GLY A 638 5.85 19.02 -2.76
CA GLY A 638 6.61 19.49 -3.92
C GLY A 638 6.63 18.49 -5.07
N ASP A 639 6.80 17.21 -4.74
CA ASP A 639 6.80 16.12 -5.74
C ASP A 639 5.42 15.93 -6.36
N ALA A 640 4.36 15.97 -5.53
CA ALA A 640 2.98 15.92 -6.00
C ALA A 640 2.68 17.09 -6.95
N HIS A 641 3.09 18.32 -6.58
CA HIS A 641 2.98 19.49 -7.44
C HIS A 641 3.69 19.27 -8.78
N SER A 642 4.98 18.87 -8.75
CA SER A 642 5.78 18.70 -9.97
C SER A 642 5.27 17.56 -10.85
N GLY A 643 4.81 16.44 -10.25
CA GLY A 643 4.24 15.31 -10.98
C GLY A 643 2.91 15.64 -11.66
N VAL A 644 2.02 16.38 -10.98
CA VAL A 644 0.74 16.83 -11.56
C VAL A 644 0.97 17.88 -12.66
N LEU A 645 1.91 18.80 -12.48
CA LEU A 645 2.30 19.74 -13.53
C LEU A 645 2.81 19.01 -14.77
N ALA A 646 3.75 18.08 -14.61
CA ALA A 646 4.30 17.29 -15.71
C ALA A 646 3.20 16.50 -16.45
N ALA A 647 2.29 15.85 -15.72
CA ALA A 647 1.18 15.11 -16.31
C ALA A 647 0.22 16.01 -17.08
N SER A 648 -0.10 17.18 -16.54
CA SER A 648 -1.00 18.15 -17.16
C SER A 648 -0.41 18.68 -18.47
N LEU A 649 0.89 19.00 -18.49
CA LEU A 649 1.60 19.41 -19.70
C LEU A 649 1.63 18.28 -20.74
N ALA A 650 1.92 17.05 -20.35
CA ALA A 650 1.91 15.87 -21.23
C ALA A 650 0.53 15.61 -21.85
N GLN A 651 -0.53 15.96 -21.16
CA GLN A 651 -1.92 15.86 -21.64
C GLN A 651 -2.35 17.07 -22.48
N GLY A 652 -1.47 18.05 -22.70
CA GLY A 652 -1.77 19.26 -23.46
C GLY A 652 -2.70 20.24 -22.76
N ILE A 653 -2.82 20.14 -21.42
CA ILE A 653 -3.59 21.10 -20.61
C ILE A 653 -2.89 22.46 -20.66
N PRO A 654 -3.62 23.57 -20.87
CA PRO A 654 -3.02 24.91 -20.88
C PRO A 654 -2.20 25.19 -19.62
N THR A 655 -1.05 25.84 -19.78
CA THR A 655 -0.06 26.03 -18.71
C THR A 655 -0.66 26.63 -17.43
N GLU A 656 -1.53 27.64 -17.54
CA GLU A 656 -2.12 28.28 -16.35
C GLU A 656 -3.02 27.31 -15.57
N ARG A 657 -3.85 26.53 -16.28
CA ARG A 657 -4.66 25.48 -15.64
C ARG A 657 -3.80 24.36 -15.08
N ALA A 658 -2.72 23.96 -15.78
CA ALA A 658 -1.77 22.95 -15.31
C ALA A 658 -1.09 23.38 -13.99
N LEU A 659 -0.72 24.65 -13.86
CA LEU A 659 -0.15 25.23 -12.65
C LEU A 659 -1.17 25.27 -11.50
N LEU A 660 -2.43 25.57 -11.78
CA LEU A 660 -3.49 25.56 -10.77
C LEU A 660 -3.74 24.15 -10.24
N LEU A 661 -3.85 23.15 -11.13
CA LEU A 661 -3.98 21.74 -10.73
C LEU A 661 -2.78 21.28 -9.88
N ALA A 662 -1.58 21.70 -10.25
CA ALA A 662 -0.36 21.38 -9.50
C ALA A 662 -0.38 21.99 -8.08
N ASN A 663 -0.81 23.26 -7.94
CA ASN A 663 -0.96 23.90 -6.62
C ASN A 663 -1.99 23.18 -5.76
N CYS A 664 -3.14 22.78 -6.35
CA CYS A 664 -4.16 22.01 -5.64
C CYS A 664 -3.62 20.66 -5.16
N ALA A 665 -2.87 19.96 -6.02
CA ALA A 665 -2.25 18.68 -5.65
C ALA A 665 -1.25 18.83 -4.50
N GLY A 666 -0.37 19.83 -4.57
CA GLY A 666 0.60 20.11 -3.51
C GLY A 666 -0.06 20.46 -2.17
N ALA A 667 -1.10 21.30 -2.20
CA ALA A 667 -1.85 21.65 -1.00
C ALA A 667 -2.58 20.45 -0.40
N LEU A 668 -3.36 19.72 -1.19
CA LEU A 668 -4.10 18.55 -0.73
C LEU A 668 -3.18 17.42 -0.24
N SER A 669 -2.02 17.21 -0.86
CA SER A 669 -1.00 16.27 -0.36
C SER A 669 -0.55 16.60 1.05
N ALA A 670 -0.47 17.87 1.41
CA ALA A 670 -0.04 18.31 2.74
C ALA A 670 -1.10 18.03 3.84
N THR A 671 -2.31 17.62 3.51
CA THR A 671 -3.36 17.23 4.48
C THR A 671 -3.26 15.75 4.90
N ALA A 672 -2.34 14.97 4.34
CA ALA A 672 -2.13 13.56 4.66
C ALA A 672 -0.70 13.34 5.17
N VAL A 673 -0.47 12.25 5.91
CA VAL A 673 0.85 11.88 6.43
C VAL A 673 1.62 11.07 5.39
N GLY A 674 2.89 11.39 5.19
CA GLY A 674 3.85 10.64 4.37
C GLY A 674 4.08 11.21 2.96
N PRO A 675 5.20 10.84 2.33
CA PRO A 675 5.66 11.47 1.07
C PRO A 675 4.83 11.10 -0.16
N ALA A 676 4.14 9.96 -0.15
CA ALA A 676 3.36 9.43 -1.26
C ALA A 676 1.85 9.75 -1.14
N SER A 677 1.50 10.96 -0.74
CA SER A 677 0.15 11.41 -0.37
C SER A 677 -0.61 12.17 -1.46
N CYS A 678 -0.15 12.14 -2.73
CA CYS A 678 -0.84 12.83 -3.82
C CYS A 678 -2.30 12.38 -3.93
N PRO A 679 -3.29 13.30 -3.97
CA PRO A 679 -4.71 12.98 -4.10
C PRO A 679 -5.08 12.42 -5.48
N THR A 680 -6.33 12.00 -5.64
CA THR A 680 -6.86 11.54 -6.92
C THR A 680 -7.07 12.71 -7.89
N ARG A 681 -7.18 12.39 -9.19
CA ARG A 681 -7.46 13.38 -10.22
C ARG A 681 -8.75 14.15 -9.95
N GLU A 682 -9.80 13.44 -9.54
CA GLU A 682 -11.11 14.03 -9.25
C GLU A 682 -11.05 15.03 -8.10
N GLU A 683 -10.27 14.73 -7.05
CA GLU A 683 -10.08 15.64 -5.90
C GLU A 683 -9.30 16.89 -6.32
N ILE A 684 -8.27 16.73 -7.16
CA ILE A 684 -7.45 17.84 -7.66
C ILE A 684 -8.28 18.74 -8.57
N GLU A 685 -9.03 18.18 -9.53
CA GLU A 685 -9.88 18.93 -10.45
C GLU A 685 -10.99 19.68 -9.72
N ALA A 686 -11.64 19.02 -8.74
CA ALA A 686 -12.68 19.66 -7.94
C ALA A 686 -12.16 20.85 -7.10
N ALA A 687 -10.94 20.74 -6.54
CA ALA A 687 -10.33 21.84 -5.81
C ALA A 687 -9.95 23.02 -6.73
N ALA A 688 -9.48 22.73 -7.94
CA ALA A 688 -9.13 23.74 -8.93
C ALA A 688 -10.37 24.46 -9.47
N ASP A 689 -11.46 23.73 -9.76
CA ASP A 689 -12.74 24.29 -10.21
C ASP A 689 -13.36 25.20 -9.13
N ALA A 690 -13.22 24.84 -7.84
CA ALA A 690 -13.68 25.67 -6.75
C ALA A 690 -12.92 27.01 -6.63
N LEU A 691 -11.61 27.01 -6.93
CA LEU A 691 -10.81 28.25 -6.95
C LEU A 691 -11.18 29.14 -8.13
N GLU A 692 -11.37 28.58 -9.33
CA GLU A 692 -11.80 29.36 -10.51
C GLU A 692 -13.18 29.99 -10.30
N ALA A 693 -14.11 29.27 -9.68
CA ALA A 693 -15.44 29.79 -9.41
C ALA A 693 -15.43 30.96 -8.40
N SER A 694 -14.47 30.98 -7.47
CA SER A 694 -14.34 32.07 -6.49
C SER A 694 -13.72 33.34 -7.09
N ASP A 695 -12.85 33.21 -8.10
CA ASP A 695 -12.24 34.36 -8.80
C ASP A 695 -13.26 35.05 -9.74
N ASP A 696 -14.27 34.35 -10.27
CA ASP A 696 -15.32 34.91 -11.13
C ASP A 696 -16.40 35.71 -10.32
N GLU A 697 -16.43 35.56 -8.96
CA GLU A 697 -17.39 36.28 -8.11
C GLU A 697 -16.80 37.55 -7.46
N GLU A 698 -15.47 37.82 -7.55
CA GLU A 698 -14.80 39.04 -7.10
C GLU A 698 -14.56 40.01 -8.29
#